data_f0a97cae90f9f872a58ef54f0184a876
#
_entry.id   f0a97cae90f9f872a58ef54f0184a876
#
_cell.length_a   1.000
_cell.length_b   1.000
_cell.length_c   1.000
_cell.angle_alpha   90.00
_cell.angle_beta   90.00
_cell.angle_gamma   90.00
#
_symmetry.space_group_name_H-M   'P 1'
#
loop_
_entity.id
_entity.type
_entity.pdbx_description
1 polymer ?
#
loop_
_entity_poly.entity_id
_entity_poly.type
_entity_poly.pdbx_seq_one_letter_code
_entity_poly.pdbx_strand_id
1 'polypeptide(L)'
;MTVQVVSRVEVSSSLDDTLIGHYYPNRAPLQPVPFQKLPPGSIEPQGWLLGQLRSQINGLNGKLWEISDYLVYEQCGWVDPTKSAWEELPYWLRGFADLGFVTGDQNVLTLAYRWIDGILSSQQSDGWFGPNALRTSLEGGPDLWPAMPLLHAFRSFYEYTNDVRVIPFLLKYFQFINQQPIDVFSRGWSYTRWSDNMDTIIWLYNRTTDTNWLLDLIKRIHSNSANWLTSIPTWHNVNIAQGFREPAIYSLVVNPFDPRFIQATYDDYQIVMNQYGQFSGGGFAGDENCRVGYGDPRQGFETCGIVEFMYSFEILTRITGDGIWSDRCETLAFNTFPATFDPFVARTTHYITCANCIQLDDQVKSQQQFENNFAMLSYKPGIHQYRCCPHNHGMGWPYYAEEAWLATYDGGLCASLYVSSEVTALVGPNDGIQVTIIEETDYPFDGNIQFRFQLPTSIQFKLYLRIPYWCKQAPILSLNGNILFNEITPNNGSYLIIDRLWINNDVLSLTLPLSLRIKTWISNSNSVSLSYGPLTFSLGISEQYNRIGGTDDWPEFEVISKSNWNYGLITTNTNEWLIKRKKKKNSCENPFTMDTVPLNLEVRARRILEWKADSQNVIGLLPQSPVHSQEPDEILTLIPMGAARLRMTSFPTIAQ
;
A
#
# COMPACT_ATOMS: atom_id res chain seq x y z
N MET A 1 7.15 34.33 7.29
CA MET A 1 6.64 32.97 7.52
C MET A 1 5.13 33.01 7.47
N THR A 2 4.53 32.13 6.67
CA THR A 2 3.08 31.93 6.59
C THR A 2 2.76 30.45 6.83
N VAL A 3 1.63 30.20 7.50
CA VAL A 3 1.04 28.86 7.60
C VAL A 3 -0.33 28.95 6.94
N GLN A 4 -0.57 28.09 5.95
CA GLN A 4 -1.82 28.04 5.21
C GLN A 4 -2.42 26.64 5.33
N VAL A 5 -3.75 26.55 5.43
CA VAL A 5 -4.48 25.29 5.41
C VAL A 5 -5.15 25.14 4.06
N VAL A 6 -4.95 23.99 3.42
CA VAL A 6 -5.64 23.62 2.16
C VAL A 6 -6.22 22.23 2.28
N SER A 7 -7.40 22.02 1.72
CA SER A 7 -8.06 20.70 1.72
C SER A 7 -7.38 19.71 0.74
N ARG A 8 -6.76 20.24 -0.29
CA ARG A 8 -6.03 19.49 -1.33
C ARG A 8 -4.95 20.40 -1.92
N VAL A 9 -3.83 19.82 -2.31
CA VAL A 9 -2.77 20.55 -3.03
C VAL A 9 -3.10 20.57 -4.52
N GLU A 10 -3.19 21.77 -5.07
CA GLU A 10 -3.46 21.98 -6.50
C GLU A 10 -2.30 22.74 -7.14
N VAL A 11 -2.01 22.41 -8.39
CA VAL A 11 -0.99 23.14 -9.15
C VAL A 11 -1.56 24.49 -9.57
N SER A 12 -0.87 25.57 -9.20
CA SER A 12 -1.29 26.92 -9.59
C SER A 12 -1.17 27.12 -11.11
N SER A 13 -2.19 27.69 -11.73
CA SER A 13 -2.16 28.08 -13.14
C SER A 13 -1.19 29.24 -13.45
N SER A 14 -0.74 29.93 -12.41
CA SER A 14 0.26 31.03 -12.50
C SER A 14 1.61 30.57 -11.95
N LEU A 15 2.17 29.47 -12.50
CA LEU A 15 3.54 29.06 -12.17
C LEU A 15 4.50 30.14 -12.63
N ASP A 16 5.26 30.67 -11.71
CA ASP A 16 6.47 31.41 -11.99
C ASP A 16 7.50 30.40 -12.54
N ASP A 17 7.97 30.58 -13.78
CA ASP A 17 8.93 29.67 -14.42
C ASP A 17 10.24 29.50 -13.62
N THR A 18 10.45 30.33 -12.60
CA THR A 18 11.58 30.20 -11.66
C THR A 18 11.37 29.21 -10.52
N LEU A 19 10.14 28.71 -10.32
CA LEU A 19 9.75 27.77 -9.26
C LEU A 19 9.45 26.37 -9.82
N ILE A 20 10.17 25.92 -10.84
CA ILE A 20 10.04 24.56 -11.36
C ILE A 20 10.66 23.59 -10.35
N GLY A 21 9.93 22.54 -9.99
CA GLY A 21 10.44 21.49 -9.12
C GLY A 21 11.72 20.84 -9.67
N HIS A 22 12.61 20.40 -8.79
CA HIS A 22 13.94 19.85 -9.13
C HIS A 22 13.89 18.43 -9.72
N TYR A 23 12.70 17.84 -9.73
CA TYR A 23 12.46 16.48 -10.20
C TYR A 23 11.60 16.53 -11.45
N TYR A 24 11.67 15.53 -12.31
CA TYR A 24 11.02 15.51 -13.62
C TYR A 24 9.50 15.79 -13.52
N PRO A 25 9.05 17.04 -13.79
CA PRO A 25 7.63 17.36 -13.83
C PRO A 25 6.99 16.77 -15.08
N ASN A 26 5.67 16.71 -15.09
CA ASN A 26 4.96 16.41 -16.31
C ASN A 26 5.22 17.50 -17.37
N ARG A 27 5.80 17.08 -18.48
CA ARG A 27 6.11 17.93 -19.62
C ARG A 27 4.84 18.15 -20.46
N ALA A 28 4.62 19.37 -20.94
CA ALA A 28 3.52 19.65 -21.86
C ALA A 28 3.49 18.67 -23.06
N PRO A 29 2.30 18.21 -23.52
CA PRO A 29 0.95 18.68 -23.14
C PRO A 29 0.32 17.95 -21.95
N LEU A 30 1.09 17.15 -21.17
CA LEU A 30 0.56 16.48 -19.98
C LEU A 30 0.06 17.50 -18.94
N GLN A 31 -1.00 17.14 -18.22
CA GLN A 31 -1.45 17.91 -17.06
C GLN A 31 -0.38 17.88 -15.96
N PRO A 32 -0.12 19.00 -15.29
CA PRO A 32 0.81 19.03 -14.17
C PRO A 32 0.24 18.27 -12.96
N VAL A 33 1.13 17.76 -12.11
CA VAL A 33 0.78 17.05 -10.87
C VAL A 33 1.31 17.78 -9.64
N PRO A 34 0.56 17.76 -8.52
CA PRO A 34 0.98 18.42 -7.28
C PRO A 34 2.26 17.84 -6.69
N PHE A 35 2.44 16.53 -6.76
CA PHE A 35 3.53 15.84 -6.13
C PHE A 35 4.28 14.91 -7.09
N GLN A 36 5.57 14.74 -6.83
CA GLN A 36 6.48 13.89 -7.59
C GLN A 36 7.22 12.97 -6.63
N LYS A 37 7.43 11.73 -7.05
CA LYS A 37 8.25 10.77 -6.32
C LYS A 37 9.70 11.23 -6.31
N LEU A 38 10.35 11.17 -5.16
CA LEU A 38 11.79 11.34 -5.04
C LEU A 38 12.52 10.12 -5.63
N PRO A 39 13.76 10.27 -6.15
CA PRO A 39 14.55 9.12 -6.57
C PRO A 39 14.70 8.10 -5.44
N PRO A 40 14.69 6.79 -5.71
CA PRO A 40 14.98 5.77 -4.72
C PRO A 40 16.32 6.04 -4.01
N GLY A 41 16.37 5.80 -2.70
CA GLY A 41 17.54 6.13 -1.88
C GLY A 41 17.58 7.58 -1.36
N SER A 42 16.67 8.47 -1.79
CA SER A 42 16.51 9.80 -1.20
C SER A 42 15.94 9.77 0.22
N ILE A 43 15.24 8.71 0.57
CA ILE A 43 14.60 8.51 1.87
C ILE A 43 15.24 7.30 2.54
N GLU A 44 15.83 7.51 3.72
CA GLU A 44 16.40 6.46 4.55
C GLU A 44 15.41 6.11 5.68
N PRO A 45 14.68 5.00 5.61
CA PRO A 45 13.75 4.59 6.66
C PRO A 45 14.48 4.32 7.98
N GLN A 46 13.83 4.69 9.08
CA GLN A 46 14.31 4.48 10.42
C GLN A 46 13.24 3.79 11.29
N GLY A 47 13.54 3.58 12.56
CA GLY A 47 12.58 3.05 13.52
C GLY A 47 11.97 1.71 13.11
N TRP A 48 10.67 1.57 13.33
CA TRP A 48 9.96 0.31 13.09
C TRP A 48 9.90 -0.07 11.59
N LEU A 49 9.86 0.92 10.67
CA LEU A 49 9.81 0.62 9.23
C LEU A 49 11.12 0.00 8.76
N LEU A 50 12.28 0.50 9.24
CA LEU A 50 13.56 -0.16 8.98
C LEU A 50 13.57 -1.59 9.52
N GLY A 51 12.93 -1.82 10.69
CA GLY A 51 12.74 -3.17 11.23
C GLY A 51 11.95 -4.09 10.29
N GLN A 52 10.86 -3.59 9.68
CA GLN A 52 10.07 -4.34 8.69
C GLN A 52 10.89 -4.65 7.42
N LEU A 53 11.61 -3.68 6.89
CA LEU A 53 12.46 -3.86 5.71
C LEU A 53 13.57 -4.88 5.96
N ARG A 54 14.21 -4.84 7.13
CA ARG A 54 15.20 -5.87 7.54
C ARG A 54 14.57 -7.26 7.70
N SER A 55 13.34 -7.33 8.20
CA SER A 55 12.59 -8.58 8.25
C SER A 55 12.30 -9.11 6.84
N GLN A 56 11.98 -8.24 5.88
CA GLN A 56 11.84 -8.64 4.47
C GLN A 56 13.13 -9.13 3.85
N ILE A 57 14.29 -8.49 4.12
CA ILE A 57 15.61 -8.94 3.62
C ILE A 57 15.91 -10.38 4.12
N ASN A 58 15.63 -10.65 5.39
CA ASN A 58 15.91 -11.96 6.01
C ASN A 58 14.75 -12.95 5.87
N GLY A 59 13.58 -12.49 5.48
CA GLY A 59 12.34 -13.23 5.33
C GLY A 59 12.05 -13.65 3.88
N LEU A 60 10.75 -13.78 3.60
CA LEU A 60 10.24 -14.33 2.34
C LEU A 60 10.67 -13.51 1.12
N ASN A 61 10.61 -12.18 1.17
CA ASN A 61 10.97 -11.35 0.01
C ASN A 61 12.47 -11.50 -0.35
N GLY A 62 13.35 -11.34 0.63
CA GLY A 62 14.80 -11.38 0.44
C GLY A 62 15.38 -12.77 0.12
N LYS A 63 14.64 -13.82 0.50
CA LYS A 63 15.10 -15.21 0.42
C LYS A 63 14.23 -16.12 -0.46
N LEU A 64 13.22 -15.56 -1.12
CA LEU A 64 12.29 -16.35 -1.95
C LEU A 64 13.01 -17.10 -3.08
N TRP A 65 14.06 -16.53 -3.63
CA TRP A 65 14.90 -17.15 -4.66
C TRP A 65 15.58 -18.47 -4.22
N GLU A 66 15.69 -18.73 -2.92
CA GLU A 66 16.25 -19.98 -2.39
C GLU A 66 15.30 -21.17 -2.58
N ILE A 67 14.00 -20.92 -2.73
CA ILE A 67 12.96 -21.96 -2.73
C ILE A 67 11.98 -21.87 -3.90
N SER A 68 11.97 -20.78 -4.66
CA SER A 68 11.05 -20.60 -5.79
C SER A 68 11.67 -21.07 -7.09
N ASP A 69 11.08 -22.11 -7.70
CA ASP A 69 11.47 -22.62 -9.01
C ASP A 69 11.32 -21.57 -10.12
N TYR A 70 10.47 -20.56 -9.89
CA TYR A 70 10.27 -19.44 -10.82
C TYR A 70 11.41 -18.42 -10.80
N LEU A 71 12.29 -18.48 -9.79
CA LEU A 71 13.40 -17.55 -9.56
C LEU A 71 14.77 -18.21 -9.78
N VAL A 72 14.84 -19.26 -10.58
CA VAL A 72 16.09 -19.91 -11.00
C VAL A 72 16.61 -19.21 -12.24
N TYR A 73 17.68 -18.41 -12.08
CA TYR A 73 18.19 -17.50 -13.12
C TYR A 73 18.45 -18.18 -14.47
N GLU A 74 19.13 -19.33 -14.46
CA GLU A 74 19.53 -20.09 -15.66
C GLU A 74 18.34 -20.78 -16.35
N GLN A 75 17.19 -20.84 -15.73
CA GLN A 75 15.96 -21.46 -16.24
C GLN A 75 14.85 -20.46 -16.55
N CYS A 76 15.09 -19.19 -16.29
CA CYS A 76 14.06 -18.16 -16.37
C CYS A 76 13.93 -17.57 -17.78
N GLY A 77 12.72 -17.60 -18.32
CA GLY A 77 12.39 -17.06 -19.66
C GLY A 77 12.53 -15.54 -19.78
N TRP A 78 12.67 -14.81 -18.68
CA TRP A 78 12.95 -13.39 -18.73
C TRP A 78 14.41 -13.08 -19.05
N VAL A 79 15.32 -14.01 -18.77
CA VAL A 79 16.75 -13.90 -19.08
C VAL A 79 17.09 -14.67 -20.36
N ASP A 80 16.56 -15.87 -20.51
CA ASP A 80 16.67 -16.68 -21.74
C ASP A 80 15.28 -16.85 -22.38
N PRO A 81 14.95 -16.10 -23.44
CA PRO A 81 13.63 -16.15 -24.06
C PRO A 81 13.18 -17.53 -24.57
N THR A 82 14.07 -18.50 -24.67
CA THR A 82 13.73 -19.89 -25.05
C THR A 82 13.10 -20.69 -23.91
N LYS A 83 13.19 -20.19 -22.67
CA LYS A 83 12.64 -20.80 -21.46
C LYS A 83 11.23 -20.27 -21.18
N SER A 84 10.56 -20.94 -20.25
CA SER A 84 9.25 -20.50 -19.74
C SER A 84 9.42 -19.57 -18.55
N ALA A 85 8.52 -18.62 -18.40
CA ALA A 85 8.30 -17.80 -17.20
C ALA A 85 6.94 -17.10 -17.35
N TRP A 86 6.46 -16.51 -16.25
CA TRP A 86 5.26 -15.67 -16.28
C TRP A 86 5.41 -14.51 -15.27
N GLU A 87 4.41 -14.24 -14.41
CA GLU A 87 4.36 -13.04 -13.58
C GLU A 87 5.20 -13.12 -12.27
N GLU A 88 5.70 -14.30 -11.88
CA GLU A 88 6.34 -14.51 -10.59
C GLU A 88 7.63 -13.68 -10.43
N LEU A 89 8.55 -13.79 -11.38
CA LEU A 89 9.77 -12.98 -11.36
C LEU A 89 9.45 -11.47 -11.45
N PRO A 90 8.60 -11.00 -12.38
CA PRO A 90 8.16 -9.62 -12.44
C PRO A 90 7.64 -9.05 -11.12
N TYR A 91 6.77 -9.76 -10.47
CA TYR A 91 6.22 -9.38 -9.18
C TYR A 91 7.29 -9.30 -8.09
N TRP A 92 8.13 -10.34 -8.00
CA TRP A 92 9.18 -10.37 -7.00
C TRP A 92 10.24 -9.30 -7.23
N LEU A 93 10.72 -9.15 -8.47
CA LEU A 93 11.85 -8.27 -8.77
C LEU A 93 11.51 -6.79 -8.52
N ARG A 94 10.27 -6.34 -8.77
CA ARG A 94 9.90 -4.95 -8.49
C ARG A 94 10.00 -4.61 -7.00
N GLY A 95 9.51 -5.48 -6.12
CA GLY A 95 9.62 -5.28 -4.68
C GLY A 95 11.01 -5.55 -4.12
N PHE A 96 11.71 -6.53 -4.67
CA PHE A 96 13.06 -6.90 -4.24
C PHE A 96 14.10 -5.84 -4.64
N ALA A 97 14.02 -5.28 -5.83
CA ALA A 97 14.94 -4.24 -6.27
C ALA A 97 14.79 -2.97 -5.42
N ASP A 98 13.55 -2.53 -5.19
CA ASP A 98 13.29 -1.34 -4.38
C ASP A 98 13.64 -1.56 -2.91
N LEU A 99 13.50 -2.80 -2.38
CA LEU A 99 14.04 -3.15 -1.06
C LEU A 99 15.55 -2.89 -0.98
N GLY A 100 16.29 -3.25 -2.04
CA GLY A 100 17.73 -2.95 -2.14
C GLY A 100 18.01 -1.45 -2.21
N PHE A 101 17.27 -0.70 -3.03
CA PHE A 101 17.47 0.74 -3.20
C PHE A 101 17.18 1.53 -1.93
N VAL A 102 16.12 1.17 -1.21
CA VAL A 102 15.71 1.85 0.01
C VAL A 102 16.61 1.53 1.20
N THR A 103 17.14 0.30 1.27
CA THR A 103 17.95 -0.14 2.42
C THR A 103 19.45 -0.03 2.19
N GLY A 104 19.90 0.07 0.94
CA GLY A 104 21.31 0.02 0.57
C GLY A 104 21.96 -1.36 0.80
N ASP A 105 21.17 -2.44 1.01
CA ASP A 105 21.72 -3.78 1.26
C ASP A 105 22.45 -4.32 0.03
N GLN A 106 23.75 -4.53 0.15
CA GLN A 106 24.61 -4.89 -0.98
C GLN A 106 24.35 -6.29 -1.56
N ASN A 107 23.84 -7.22 -0.77
CA ASN A 107 23.48 -8.55 -1.25
C ASN A 107 22.21 -8.49 -2.10
N VAL A 108 21.20 -7.74 -1.62
CA VAL A 108 19.96 -7.48 -2.36
C VAL A 108 20.27 -6.74 -3.66
N LEU A 109 21.04 -5.67 -3.61
CA LEU A 109 21.44 -4.88 -4.79
C LEU A 109 22.19 -5.74 -5.81
N THR A 110 23.17 -6.53 -5.39
CA THR A 110 23.96 -7.39 -6.28
C THR A 110 23.06 -8.38 -7.03
N LEU A 111 22.11 -9.00 -6.32
CA LEU A 111 21.20 -9.97 -6.94
C LEU A 111 20.18 -9.25 -7.84
N ALA A 112 19.65 -8.12 -7.43
CA ALA A 112 18.72 -7.32 -8.25
C ALA A 112 19.39 -6.89 -9.56
N TYR A 113 20.62 -6.39 -9.50
CA TYR A 113 21.38 -5.98 -10.69
C TYR A 113 21.64 -7.15 -11.63
N ARG A 114 22.00 -8.33 -11.11
CA ARG A 114 22.15 -9.53 -11.94
C ARG A 114 20.88 -9.83 -12.74
N TRP A 115 19.71 -9.78 -12.11
CA TRP A 115 18.43 -10.01 -12.78
C TRP A 115 18.14 -8.95 -13.82
N ILE A 116 18.28 -7.67 -13.46
CA ILE A 116 18.01 -6.54 -14.35
C ILE A 116 18.92 -6.57 -15.57
N ASP A 117 20.24 -6.81 -15.37
CA ASP A 117 21.21 -6.93 -16.45
C ASP A 117 20.87 -8.06 -17.42
N GLY A 118 20.48 -9.22 -16.90
CA GLY A 118 20.07 -10.37 -17.71
C GLY A 118 18.85 -10.04 -18.56
N ILE A 119 17.83 -9.39 -17.98
CA ILE A 119 16.59 -9.05 -18.68
C ILE A 119 16.85 -7.97 -19.72
N LEU A 120 17.59 -6.90 -19.37
CA LEU A 120 17.94 -5.84 -20.35
C LEU A 120 18.70 -6.41 -21.55
N SER A 121 19.57 -7.40 -21.31
CA SER A 121 20.36 -8.06 -22.35
C SER A 121 19.55 -9.03 -23.23
N SER A 122 18.40 -9.48 -22.76
CA SER A 122 17.53 -10.45 -23.47
C SER A 122 16.63 -9.81 -24.53
N GLN A 123 16.57 -8.44 -24.60
CA GLN A 123 15.66 -7.76 -25.53
C GLN A 123 15.99 -8.08 -26.98
N GLN A 124 14.98 -8.50 -27.72
CA GLN A 124 15.06 -8.86 -29.12
C GLN A 124 15.07 -7.61 -30.03
N SER A 125 15.47 -7.81 -31.29
CA SER A 125 15.63 -6.70 -32.24
C SER A 125 14.35 -5.92 -32.52
N ASP A 126 13.18 -6.56 -32.40
CA ASP A 126 11.86 -5.95 -32.56
C ASP A 126 11.32 -5.25 -31.32
N GLY A 127 12.07 -5.31 -30.19
CA GLY A 127 11.70 -4.68 -28.91
C GLY A 127 11.03 -5.61 -27.91
N TRP A 128 10.65 -6.83 -28.30
CA TRP A 128 10.14 -7.82 -27.35
C TRP A 128 11.20 -8.19 -26.32
N PHE A 129 10.79 -8.43 -25.10
CA PHE A 129 11.60 -9.06 -24.05
C PHE A 129 10.74 -10.05 -23.27
N GLY A 130 11.39 -11.05 -22.67
CA GLY A 130 10.73 -12.14 -21.96
C GLY A 130 10.47 -13.38 -22.82
N PRO A 131 9.78 -14.38 -22.26
CA PRO A 131 9.61 -15.69 -22.89
C PRO A 131 8.99 -15.63 -24.29
N ASN A 132 9.59 -16.35 -25.25
CA ASN A 132 9.03 -16.45 -26.60
C ASN A 132 7.64 -17.09 -26.60
N ALA A 133 7.36 -17.98 -25.65
CA ALA A 133 6.05 -18.62 -25.50
C ALA A 133 4.93 -17.59 -25.26
N LEU A 134 5.22 -16.47 -24.60
CA LEU A 134 4.22 -15.42 -24.34
C LEU A 134 3.89 -14.58 -25.57
N ARG A 135 4.68 -14.64 -26.64
CA ARG A 135 4.42 -13.87 -27.87
C ARG A 135 3.13 -14.27 -28.60
N THR A 136 2.66 -15.49 -28.38
CA THR A 136 1.49 -16.06 -29.06
C THR A 136 0.55 -16.81 -28.14
N SER A 137 0.65 -16.60 -26.83
CA SER A 137 -0.09 -17.37 -25.82
C SER A 137 -1.57 -17.00 -25.70
N LEU A 138 -1.96 -15.80 -26.16
CA LEU A 138 -3.34 -15.34 -26.11
C LEU A 138 -3.93 -15.24 -27.52
N GLU A 139 -4.64 -16.28 -27.96
CA GLU A 139 -5.31 -16.33 -29.26
C GLU A 139 -4.38 -15.94 -30.45
N GLY A 140 -3.12 -16.39 -30.38
CA GLY A 140 -2.09 -16.08 -31.32
C GLY A 140 -1.41 -14.71 -31.16
N GLY A 141 -1.77 -13.92 -30.18
CA GLY A 141 -1.12 -12.66 -29.81
C GLY A 141 -0.37 -12.71 -28.48
N PRO A 142 0.38 -11.63 -28.15
CA PRO A 142 1.22 -11.61 -26.97
C PRO A 142 0.41 -11.46 -25.68
N ASP A 143 0.85 -12.17 -24.62
CA ASP A 143 0.48 -11.88 -23.25
C ASP A 143 1.41 -10.77 -22.72
N LEU A 144 0.87 -9.57 -22.60
CA LEU A 144 1.62 -8.38 -22.20
C LEU A 144 1.57 -8.12 -20.70
N TRP A 145 0.66 -8.80 -19.98
CA TRP A 145 0.50 -8.60 -18.54
C TRP A 145 1.79 -8.86 -17.76
N PRO A 146 2.49 -9.98 -17.93
CA PRO A 146 3.61 -10.29 -17.04
C PRO A 146 4.78 -9.30 -17.14
N ALA A 147 4.90 -8.58 -18.26
CA ALA A 147 5.94 -7.55 -18.40
C ALA A 147 5.65 -6.28 -17.59
N MET A 148 4.38 -5.95 -17.32
CA MET A 148 4.00 -4.69 -16.68
C MET A 148 4.68 -4.45 -15.32
N PRO A 149 4.71 -5.41 -14.38
CA PRO A 149 5.42 -5.22 -13.11
C PRO A 149 6.92 -4.96 -13.26
N LEU A 150 7.58 -5.55 -14.27
CA LEU A 150 9.01 -5.31 -14.53
C LEU A 150 9.32 -3.88 -14.93
N LEU A 151 8.39 -3.19 -15.59
CA LEU A 151 8.60 -1.81 -16.00
C LEU A 151 8.82 -0.90 -14.79
N HIS A 152 8.19 -1.20 -13.65
CA HIS A 152 8.42 -0.46 -12.40
C HIS A 152 9.84 -0.69 -11.88
N ALA A 153 10.32 -1.94 -11.87
CA ALA A 153 11.69 -2.24 -11.47
C ALA A 153 12.72 -1.51 -12.34
N PHE A 154 12.50 -1.44 -13.67
CA PHE A 154 13.39 -0.69 -14.56
C PHE A 154 13.38 0.81 -14.31
N ARG A 155 12.21 1.39 -14.01
CA ARG A 155 12.09 2.81 -13.65
C ARG A 155 12.89 3.11 -12.38
N SER A 156 12.65 2.35 -11.32
CA SER A 156 13.37 2.51 -10.04
C SER A 156 14.87 2.31 -10.22
N PHE A 157 15.27 1.30 -11.02
CA PHE A 157 16.67 1.07 -11.35
C PHE A 157 17.31 2.24 -12.09
N TYR A 158 16.61 2.83 -13.07
CA TYR A 158 17.09 4.04 -13.75
C TYR A 158 17.23 5.22 -12.80
N GLU A 159 16.22 5.48 -11.98
CA GLU A 159 16.24 6.59 -11.03
C GLU A 159 17.36 6.45 -9.98
N TYR A 160 17.70 5.21 -9.60
CA TYR A 160 18.76 4.93 -8.64
C TYR A 160 20.17 4.96 -9.25
N THR A 161 20.31 4.48 -10.50
CA THR A 161 21.64 4.26 -11.12
C THR A 161 21.97 5.20 -12.28
N ASN A 162 20.96 5.81 -12.89
CA ASN A 162 21.07 6.51 -14.20
C ASN A 162 21.60 5.61 -15.34
N ASP A 163 21.26 4.29 -15.33
CA ASP A 163 21.72 3.37 -16.37
C ASP A 163 21.13 3.73 -17.74
N VAL A 164 21.99 4.12 -18.65
CA VAL A 164 21.64 4.62 -19.98
C VAL A 164 20.93 3.59 -20.88
N ARG A 165 20.94 2.30 -20.52
CA ARG A 165 20.30 1.22 -21.29
C ARG A 165 18.79 1.23 -21.14
N VAL A 166 18.26 1.72 -20.00
CA VAL A 166 16.85 1.59 -19.63
C VAL A 166 15.93 2.37 -20.58
N ILE A 167 16.27 3.63 -20.87
CA ILE A 167 15.43 4.47 -21.73
C ILE A 167 15.30 3.87 -23.16
N PRO A 168 16.40 3.50 -23.87
CA PRO A 168 16.28 2.84 -25.18
C PRO A 168 15.55 1.51 -25.13
N PHE A 169 15.74 0.71 -24.07
CA PHE A 169 15.03 -0.55 -23.87
C PHE A 169 13.51 -0.35 -23.80
N LEU A 170 13.06 0.58 -22.97
CA LEU A 170 11.63 0.88 -22.83
C LEU A 170 11.03 1.47 -24.10
N LEU A 171 11.75 2.37 -24.80
CA LEU A 171 11.30 2.91 -26.09
C LEU A 171 11.06 1.80 -27.12
N LYS A 172 11.99 0.86 -27.24
CA LYS A 172 11.82 -0.28 -28.17
C LYS A 172 10.64 -1.17 -27.78
N TYR A 173 10.45 -1.43 -26.49
CA TYR A 173 9.32 -2.23 -26.01
C TYR A 173 7.99 -1.55 -26.31
N PHE A 174 7.85 -0.25 -26.03
CA PHE A 174 6.62 0.45 -26.35
C PHE A 174 6.40 0.65 -27.85
N GLN A 175 7.47 0.72 -28.66
CA GLN A 175 7.35 0.64 -30.13
C GLN A 175 6.79 -0.71 -30.58
N PHE A 176 7.25 -1.81 -29.99
CA PHE A 176 6.68 -3.14 -30.24
C PHE A 176 5.18 -3.17 -29.89
N ILE A 177 4.78 -2.67 -28.71
CA ILE A 177 3.35 -2.58 -28.33
C ILE A 177 2.57 -1.70 -29.30
N ASN A 178 3.12 -0.57 -29.73
CA ASN A 178 2.45 0.36 -30.63
C ASN A 178 2.20 -0.23 -32.04
N GLN A 179 2.96 -1.23 -32.45
CA GLN A 179 2.79 -1.94 -33.70
C GLN A 179 1.78 -3.10 -33.62
N GLN A 180 1.34 -3.48 -32.42
CA GLN A 180 0.39 -4.59 -32.28
C GLN A 180 -1.00 -4.22 -32.81
N PRO A 181 -1.78 -5.21 -33.26
CA PRO A 181 -3.19 -5.04 -33.59
C PRO A 181 -3.98 -4.47 -32.39
N ILE A 182 -5.07 -3.76 -32.69
CA ILE A 182 -5.82 -3.01 -31.67
C ILE A 182 -6.45 -3.91 -30.61
N ASP A 183 -6.80 -5.14 -30.97
CA ASP A 183 -7.42 -6.13 -30.10
C ASP A 183 -6.47 -6.69 -29.02
N VAL A 184 -5.15 -6.43 -29.13
CA VAL A 184 -4.19 -6.81 -28.08
C VAL A 184 -4.51 -6.15 -26.74
N PHE A 185 -5.10 -4.94 -26.77
CA PHE A 185 -5.44 -4.18 -25.55
C PHE A 185 -6.63 -4.76 -24.77
N SER A 186 -7.40 -5.66 -25.40
CA SER A 186 -8.56 -6.32 -24.76
C SER A 186 -8.32 -7.76 -24.35
N ARG A 187 -7.06 -8.24 -24.40
CA ARG A 187 -6.72 -9.66 -24.15
C ARG A 187 -6.16 -9.91 -22.77
N GLY A 188 -6.48 -11.09 -22.22
CA GLY A 188 -5.88 -11.62 -20.98
C GLY A 188 -6.00 -10.69 -19.78
N TRP A 189 -5.08 -10.87 -18.85
CA TRP A 189 -5.03 -10.06 -17.62
C TRP A 189 -4.69 -8.59 -17.85
N SER A 190 -3.98 -8.27 -18.95
CA SER A 190 -3.65 -6.89 -19.30
C SER A 190 -4.90 -6.04 -19.55
N TYR A 191 -6.00 -6.61 -20.03
CA TYR A 191 -7.25 -5.91 -20.35
C TYR A 191 -7.68 -4.91 -19.26
N THR A 192 -7.56 -5.30 -17.99
CA THR A 192 -7.99 -4.49 -16.85
C THR A 192 -6.85 -3.77 -16.11
N ARG A 193 -5.58 -4.00 -16.48
CA ARG A 193 -4.38 -3.57 -15.74
C ARG A 193 -3.49 -2.57 -16.49
N TRP A 194 -3.95 -2.00 -17.58
CA TRP A 194 -3.15 -1.10 -18.42
C TRP A 194 -2.68 0.18 -17.72
N SER A 195 -3.25 0.52 -16.59
CA SER A 195 -2.78 1.62 -15.73
C SER A 195 -1.29 1.56 -15.44
N ASP A 196 -0.71 0.36 -15.24
CA ASP A 196 0.71 0.15 -14.98
C ASP A 196 1.58 0.59 -16.17
N ASN A 197 1.19 0.23 -17.39
CA ASN A 197 1.88 0.69 -18.60
C ASN A 197 1.71 2.19 -18.84
N MET A 198 0.50 2.73 -18.65
CA MET A 198 0.25 4.15 -18.86
C MET A 198 1.11 5.01 -17.94
N ASP A 199 1.25 4.66 -16.66
CA ASP A 199 2.12 5.36 -15.72
C ASP A 199 3.59 5.30 -16.16
N THR A 200 4.05 4.14 -16.63
CA THR A 200 5.41 4.00 -17.17
C THR A 200 5.61 4.78 -18.47
N ILE A 201 4.63 4.82 -19.37
CA ILE A 201 4.69 5.61 -20.61
C ILE A 201 4.79 7.11 -20.30
N ILE A 202 4.02 7.62 -19.32
CA ILE A 202 4.11 9.02 -18.87
C ILE A 202 5.49 9.31 -18.31
N TRP A 203 6.02 8.42 -17.44
CA TRP A 203 7.36 8.52 -16.90
C TRP A 203 8.43 8.60 -18.00
N LEU A 204 8.32 7.74 -19.04
CA LEU A 204 9.24 7.70 -20.17
C LEU A 204 9.12 8.95 -21.05
N TYR A 205 7.89 9.42 -21.31
CA TYR A 205 7.63 10.64 -22.05
C TYR A 205 8.32 11.87 -21.42
N ASN A 206 8.28 11.98 -20.10
CA ASN A 206 8.90 13.08 -19.36
C ASN A 206 10.45 13.08 -19.45
N ARG A 207 11.08 11.96 -19.83
CA ARG A 207 12.53 11.77 -19.93
C ARG A 207 13.06 11.69 -21.37
N THR A 208 12.21 11.83 -22.35
CA THR A 208 12.56 11.69 -23.77
C THR A 208 12.07 12.87 -24.59
N THR A 209 12.68 13.11 -25.76
CA THR A 209 12.26 14.13 -26.72
C THR A 209 11.71 13.47 -27.98
N ASP A 210 10.87 14.17 -28.75
CA ASP A 210 10.30 13.72 -30.02
C ASP A 210 9.50 12.40 -29.92
N THR A 211 8.87 12.16 -28.76
CA THR A 211 8.16 10.93 -28.42
C THR A 211 6.66 11.10 -28.23
N ASN A 212 6.02 12.06 -28.91
CA ASN A 212 4.57 12.31 -28.80
C ASN A 212 3.71 11.07 -29.12
N TRP A 213 4.21 10.13 -29.92
CA TRP A 213 3.58 8.85 -30.19
C TRP A 213 3.31 8.01 -28.91
N LEU A 214 4.06 8.24 -27.84
CA LEU A 214 3.80 7.61 -26.54
C LEU A 214 2.45 8.06 -25.96
N LEU A 215 2.11 9.34 -26.11
CA LEU A 215 0.81 9.84 -25.65
C LEU A 215 -0.34 9.31 -26.53
N ASP A 216 -0.10 9.12 -27.81
CA ASP A 216 -1.08 8.51 -28.72
C ASP A 216 -1.25 7.01 -28.40
N LEU A 217 -0.18 6.33 -27.99
CA LEU A 217 -0.27 4.96 -27.49
C LEU A 217 -1.16 4.88 -26.23
N ILE A 218 -1.02 5.80 -25.27
CA ILE A 218 -1.90 5.85 -24.08
C ILE A 218 -3.38 5.99 -24.51
N LYS A 219 -3.68 6.89 -25.46
CA LYS A 219 -5.06 7.06 -25.97
C LYS A 219 -5.60 5.79 -26.63
N ARG A 220 -4.75 5.08 -27.40
CA ARG A 220 -5.11 3.78 -27.98
C ARG A 220 -5.39 2.73 -26.93
N ILE A 221 -4.57 2.64 -25.89
CA ILE A 221 -4.76 1.74 -24.75
C ILE A 221 -6.10 2.05 -24.07
N HIS A 222 -6.30 3.28 -23.62
CA HIS A 222 -7.54 3.71 -22.95
C HIS A 222 -8.81 3.39 -23.76
N SER A 223 -8.78 3.65 -25.08
CA SER A 223 -9.96 3.45 -25.93
C SER A 223 -10.29 1.99 -26.21
N ASN A 224 -9.37 1.04 -25.94
CA ASN A 224 -9.50 -0.36 -26.34
C ASN A 224 -9.26 -1.35 -25.18
N SER A 225 -9.06 -0.86 -23.97
CA SER A 225 -8.97 -1.65 -22.75
C SER A 225 -10.26 -1.55 -21.91
N ALA A 226 -10.24 -2.07 -20.69
CA ALA A 226 -11.38 -2.04 -19.79
C ALA A 226 -11.82 -0.61 -19.47
N ASN A 227 -13.11 -0.37 -19.51
CA ASN A 227 -13.68 0.96 -19.27
C ASN A 227 -13.91 1.18 -17.75
N TRP A 228 -12.93 1.77 -17.09
CA TRP A 228 -13.01 2.18 -15.70
C TRP A 228 -13.69 3.56 -15.49
N LEU A 229 -14.03 4.27 -16.57
CA LEU A 229 -14.66 5.59 -16.47
C LEU A 229 -16.13 5.52 -16.06
N THR A 230 -16.84 4.44 -16.42
CA THR A 230 -18.30 4.37 -16.29
C THR A 230 -18.80 3.19 -15.45
N SER A 231 -17.96 2.23 -15.13
CA SER A 231 -18.32 1.01 -14.39
C SER A 231 -17.10 0.29 -13.85
N ILE A 232 -17.33 -0.60 -12.90
CA ILE A 232 -16.31 -1.59 -12.47
C ILE A 232 -16.32 -2.74 -13.51
N PRO A 233 -15.30 -2.83 -14.39
CA PRO A 233 -15.32 -3.79 -15.51
C PRO A 233 -15.01 -5.23 -15.07
N THR A 234 -14.55 -5.41 -13.84
CA THR A 234 -14.19 -6.72 -13.27
C THR A 234 -14.37 -6.69 -11.76
N TRP A 235 -14.75 -7.82 -11.18
CA TRP A 235 -14.86 -7.97 -9.73
C TRP A 235 -13.71 -8.81 -9.14
N HIS A 236 -12.68 -9.08 -9.91
CA HIS A 236 -11.45 -9.70 -9.41
C HIS A 236 -10.68 -8.70 -8.54
N ASN A 237 -10.26 -9.14 -7.36
CA ASN A 237 -9.62 -8.33 -6.33
C ASN A 237 -8.43 -7.50 -6.87
N VAL A 238 -7.43 -8.17 -7.42
CA VAL A 238 -6.19 -7.52 -7.88
C VAL A 238 -6.45 -6.63 -9.10
N ASN A 239 -7.38 -7.04 -9.98
CA ASN A 239 -7.77 -6.20 -11.11
C ASN A 239 -8.41 -4.88 -10.66
N ILE A 240 -9.25 -4.92 -9.60
CA ILE A 240 -9.79 -3.70 -8.99
C ILE A 240 -8.65 -2.87 -8.43
N ALA A 241 -7.78 -3.48 -7.61
CA ALA A 241 -6.71 -2.78 -6.92
C ALA A 241 -5.74 -2.06 -7.88
N GLN A 242 -5.47 -2.64 -9.04
CA GLN A 242 -4.62 -2.05 -10.07
C GLN A 242 -5.37 -1.13 -11.04
N GLY A 243 -6.59 -1.51 -11.43
CA GLY A 243 -7.30 -0.87 -12.54
C GLY A 243 -8.02 0.41 -12.20
N PHE A 244 -8.62 0.52 -11.00
CA PHE A 244 -9.47 1.67 -10.63
C PHE A 244 -8.75 3.03 -10.68
N ARG A 245 -7.41 3.06 -10.66
CA ARG A 245 -6.60 4.27 -10.81
C ARG A 245 -6.44 4.72 -12.28
N GLU A 246 -6.84 3.88 -13.24
CA GLU A 246 -6.65 4.14 -14.67
C GLU A 246 -7.24 5.50 -15.11
N PRO A 247 -8.49 5.88 -14.75
CA PRO A 247 -9.03 7.16 -15.16
C PRO A 247 -8.19 8.35 -14.67
N ALA A 248 -7.71 8.31 -13.42
CA ALA A 248 -6.86 9.38 -12.90
C ALA A 248 -5.53 9.49 -13.66
N ILE A 249 -4.90 8.36 -14.00
CA ILE A 249 -3.67 8.35 -14.81
C ILE A 249 -3.97 8.88 -16.21
N TYR A 250 -5.06 8.45 -16.84
CA TYR A 250 -5.45 8.92 -18.16
C TYR A 250 -5.78 10.42 -18.18
N SER A 251 -6.31 10.99 -17.10
CA SER A 251 -6.60 12.42 -16.99
C SER A 251 -5.39 13.30 -17.28
N LEU A 252 -4.17 12.79 -17.04
CA LEU A 252 -2.93 13.51 -17.29
C LEU A 252 -2.66 13.74 -18.78
N VAL A 253 -3.25 12.94 -19.66
CA VAL A 253 -3.10 13.02 -21.12
C VAL A 253 -4.25 13.80 -21.76
N VAL A 254 -5.34 14.02 -21.04
CA VAL A 254 -6.54 14.72 -21.53
C VAL A 254 -6.32 16.23 -21.53
N ASN A 255 -6.41 16.82 -22.72
CA ASN A 255 -6.29 18.27 -22.90
C ASN A 255 -7.39 18.79 -23.82
N PRO A 256 -8.26 19.73 -23.38
CA PRO A 256 -8.27 20.37 -22.04
C PRO A 256 -8.59 19.37 -20.93
N PHE A 257 -8.15 19.66 -19.70
CA PHE A 257 -8.40 18.84 -18.52
C PHE A 257 -9.89 18.54 -18.32
N ASP A 258 -10.23 17.28 -18.06
CA ASP A 258 -11.59 16.82 -17.81
C ASP A 258 -11.68 16.18 -16.40
N PRO A 259 -12.33 16.82 -15.43
CA PRO A 259 -12.40 16.35 -14.05
C PRO A 259 -13.19 15.04 -13.89
N ARG A 260 -13.98 14.62 -14.90
CA ARG A 260 -14.74 13.36 -14.83
C ARG A 260 -13.85 12.14 -14.67
N PHE A 261 -12.64 12.17 -15.23
CA PHE A 261 -11.69 11.07 -15.08
C PHE A 261 -11.20 10.93 -13.64
N ILE A 262 -10.87 12.04 -12.98
CA ILE A 262 -10.52 12.02 -11.55
C ILE A 262 -11.72 11.56 -10.72
N GLN A 263 -12.92 12.07 -10.98
CA GLN A 263 -14.14 11.70 -10.25
C GLN A 263 -14.45 10.22 -10.39
N ALA A 264 -14.30 9.63 -11.57
CA ALA A 264 -14.52 8.19 -11.80
C ALA A 264 -13.67 7.32 -10.86
N THR A 265 -12.41 7.67 -10.63
CA THR A 265 -11.54 6.95 -9.69
C THR A 265 -12.09 6.98 -8.23
N TYR A 266 -12.64 8.12 -7.79
CA TYR A 266 -13.30 8.19 -6.48
C TYR A 266 -14.58 7.35 -6.45
N ASP A 267 -15.37 7.39 -7.51
CA ASP A 267 -16.64 6.66 -7.63
C ASP A 267 -16.38 5.15 -7.65
N ASP A 268 -15.41 4.68 -8.40
CA ASP A 268 -15.01 3.27 -8.45
C ASP A 268 -14.62 2.74 -7.07
N TYR A 269 -13.74 3.49 -6.36
CA TYR A 269 -13.39 3.14 -4.99
C TYR A 269 -14.62 3.07 -4.10
N GLN A 270 -15.51 4.06 -4.19
CA GLN A 270 -16.71 4.12 -3.34
C GLN A 270 -17.69 2.99 -3.66
N ILE A 271 -17.87 2.61 -4.93
CA ILE A 271 -18.70 1.48 -5.36
C ILE A 271 -18.19 0.18 -4.72
N VAL A 272 -16.89 -0.09 -4.84
CA VAL A 272 -16.28 -1.31 -4.26
C VAL A 272 -16.45 -1.32 -2.74
N MET A 273 -16.11 -0.23 -2.07
CA MET A 273 -16.16 -0.17 -0.61
C MET A 273 -17.58 -0.18 -0.05
N ASN A 274 -18.56 0.35 -0.76
CA ASN A 274 -19.98 0.28 -0.34
C ASN A 274 -20.54 -1.14 -0.45
N GLN A 275 -20.10 -1.92 -1.44
CA GLN A 275 -20.61 -3.27 -1.66
C GLN A 275 -19.85 -4.32 -0.86
N TYR A 276 -18.53 -4.21 -0.77
CA TYR A 276 -17.65 -5.26 -0.25
C TYR A 276 -16.69 -4.80 0.86
N GLY A 277 -16.57 -3.50 1.11
CA GLY A 277 -15.69 -2.92 2.14
C GLY A 277 -16.42 -2.51 3.43
N GLN A 278 -17.50 -3.19 3.79
CA GLN A 278 -18.34 -2.84 4.95
C GLN A 278 -17.82 -3.45 6.26
N PHE A 279 -16.50 -3.38 6.48
CA PHE A 279 -15.80 -3.76 7.70
C PHE A 279 -14.49 -2.95 7.83
N SER A 280 -13.81 -3.11 8.96
CA SER A 280 -12.60 -2.32 9.27
C SER A 280 -11.34 -2.91 8.65
N GLY A 281 -10.26 -2.11 8.63
CA GLY A 281 -8.92 -2.52 8.17
C GLY A 281 -8.55 -2.03 6.78
N GLY A 282 -9.48 -1.39 6.03
CA GLY A 282 -9.21 -0.76 4.74
C GLY A 282 -9.32 -1.67 3.51
N GLY A 283 -9.50 -2.97 3.71
CA GLY A 283 -9.73 -3.94 2.64
C GLY A 283 -11.20 -4.11 2.27
N PHE A 284 -11.46 -5.01 1.33
CA PHE A 284 -12.80 -5.40 0.90
C PHE A 284 -12.90 -6.92 0.73
N ALA A 285 -14.12 -7.46 0.72
CA ALA A 285 -14.38 -8.88 0.58
C ALA A 285 -14.12 -9.35 -0.87
N GLY A 286 -12.91 -9.78 -1.11
CA GLY A 286 -12.45 -10.30 -2.39
C GLY A 286 -11.24 -11.19 -2.16
N ASP A 287 -11.48 -12.49 -1.99
CA ASP A 287 -10.42 -13.48 -1.81
C ASP A 287 -9.74 -13.86 -3.13
N GLU A 288 -10.44 -13.83 -4.20
CA GLU A 288 -10.03 -13.83 -5.60
C GLU A 288 -10.97 -12.87 -6.33
N ASN A 289 -12.29 -13.14 -6.22
CA ASN A 289 -13.33 -12.26 -6.75
C ASN A 289 -14.28 -11.78 -5.65
N CYS A 290 -14.83 -10.60 -5.82
CA CYS A 290 -15.98 -10.15 -5.04
C CYS A 290 -17.23 -10.94 -5.46
N ARG A 291 -17.95 -11.53 -4.52
CA ARG A 291 -19.10 -12.40 -4.77
C ARG A 291 -20.35 -11.88 -4.09
N VAL A 292 -21.46 -11.88 -4.80
CA VAL A 292 -22.76 -11.47 -4.23
C VAL A 292 -23.13 -12.37 -3.05
N GLY A 293 -23.46 -11.77 -1.91
CA GLY A 293 -23.76 -12.47 -0.66
C GLY A 293 -22.54 -12.78 0.23
N TYR A 294 -21.33 -12.41 -0.21
CA TYR A 294 -20.08 -12.63 0.52
C TYR A 294 -19.40 -11.28 0.77
N GLY A 295 -20.02 -10.41 1.55
CA GLY A 295 -19.53 -9.06 1.86
C GLY A 295 -19.32 -8.81 3.37
N ASP A 296 -19.31 -9.85 4.19
CA ASP A 296 -19.17 -9.74 5.64
C ASP A 296 -17.69 -9.87 6.10
N PRO A 297 -17.35 -9.52 7.35
CA PRO A 297 -15.95 -9.46 7.81
C PRO A 297 -15.23 -10.81 7.92
N ARG A 298 -15.94 -11.94 7.71
CA ARG A 298 -15.32 -13.28 7.64
C ARG A 298 -14.69 -13.55 6.27
N GLN A 299 -15.03 -12.73 5.28
CA GLN A 299 -14.48 -12.85 3.93
C GLN A 299 -13.02 -12.37 3.89
N GLY A 300 -12.28 -12.89 2.91
CA GLY A 300 -10.89 -12.56 2.75
C GLY A 300 -10.66 -11.33 1.89
N PHE A 301 -9.53 -10.71 2.12
CA PHE A 301 -8.90 -9.75 1.23
C PHE A 301 -7.55 -10.31 0.82
N GLU A 302 -7.35 -10.50 -0.48
CA GLU A 302 -6.15 -11.13 -1.03
C GLU A 302 -4.90 -10.29 -0.74
N THR A 303 -3.79 -10.94 -0.40
CA THR A 303 -2.52 -10.26 -0.08
C THR A 303 -1.98 -9.43 -1.26
N CYS A 304 -2.12 -9.90 -2.52
CA CYS A 304 -1.81 -9.08 -3.69
C CYS A 304 -2.65 -7.81 -3.74
N GLY A 305 -3.95 -7.91 -3.48
CA GLY A 305 -4.84 -6.75 -3.46
C GLY A 305 -4.46 -5.71 -2.41
N ILE A 306 -3.94 -6.14 -1.26
CA ILE A 306 -3.47 -5.22 -0.21
C ILE A 306 -2.34 -4.32 -0.77
N VAL A 307 -1.28 -4.92 -1.28
CA VAL A 307 -0.10 -4.17 -1.74
C VAL A 307 -0.37 -3.37 -3.01
N GLU A 308 -1.18 -3.90 -3.93
CA GLU A 308 -1.59 -3.18 -5.15
C GLU A 308 -2.50 -1.99 -4.82
N PHE A 309 -3.37 -2.10 -3.82
CA PHE A 309 -4.19 -0.99 -3.37
C PHE A 309 -3.34 0.09 -2.68
N MET A 310 -2.36 -0.28 -1.84
CA MET A 310 -1.41 0.65 -1.27
C MET A 310 -0.70 1.43 -2.37
N TYR A 311 -0.14 0.75 -3.36
CA TYR A 311 0.54 1.38 -4.49
C TYR A 311 -0.37 2.29 -5.31
N SER A 312 -1.62 1.88 -5.55
CA SER A 312 -2.60 2.72 -6.24
C SER A 312 -2.88 4.01 -5.47
N PHE A 313 -3.00 3.94 -4.14
CA PHE A 313 -3.22 5.13 -3.30
C PHE A 313 -2.02 6.08 -3.31
N GLU A 314 -0.79 5.56 -3.35
CA GLU A 314 0.43 6.33 -3.49
C GLU A 314 0.45 7.12 -4.81
N ILE A 315 0.15 6.47 -5.93
CA ILE A 315 0.01 7.14 -7.24
C ILE A 315 -1.10 8.20 -7.21
N LEU A 316 -2.25 7.88 -6.64
CA LEU A 316 -3.38 8.80 -6.59
C LEU A 316 -3.10 10.01 -5.69
N THR A 317 -2.35 9.86 -4.60
CA THR A 317 -1.85 11.00 -3.81
C THR A 317 -1.05 11.95 -4.69
N ARG A 318 -0.13 11.43 -5.50
CA ARG A 318 0.71 12.25 -6.38
C ARG A 318 -0.09 12.98 -7.46
N ILE A 319 -1.05 12.31 -8.09
CA ILE A 319 -1.85 12.86 -9.18
C ILE A 319 -2.86 13.89 -8.67
N THR A 320 -3.56 13.58 -7.56
CA THR A 320 -4.71 14.38 -7.12
C THR A 320 -4.37 15.43 -6.09
N GLY A 321 -3.25 15.30 -5.38
CA GLY A 321 -2.91 16.15 -4.23
C GLY A 321 -3.86 15.99 -3.04
N ASP A 322 -4.68 14.94 -3.02
CA ASP A 322 -5.66 14.68 -1.97
C ASP A 322 -5.11 13.71 -0.93
N GLY A 323 -4.97 14.18 0.31
CA GLY A 323 -4.44 13.39 1.43
C GLY A 323 -5.29 12.18 1.84
N ILE A 324 -6.52 12.08 1.34
CA ILE A 324 -7.38 10.90 1.60
C ILE A 324 -6.77 9.60 1.07
N TRP A 325 -6.01 9.67 -0.02
CA TRP A 325 -5.36 8.50 -0.59
C TRP A 325 -4.21 8.01 0.30
N SER A 326 -3.42 8.93 0.86
CA SER A 326 -2.41 8.59 1.89
C SER A 326 -3.05 7.99 3.14
N ASP A 327 -4.20 8.49 3.59
CA ASP A 327 -4.94 7.93 4.73
C ASP A 327 -5.41 6.48 4.46
N ARG A 328 -5.85 6.20 3.22
CA ARG A 328 -6.25 4.85 2.79
C ARG A 328 -5.06 3.91 2.72
N CYS A 329 -3.91 4.39 2.21
CA CYS A 329 -2.65 3.65 2.22
C CYS A 329 -2.24 3.28 3.66
N GLU A 330 -2.20 4.25 4.58
CA GLU A 330 -1.88 4.00 5.99
C GLU A 330 -2.87 3.05 6.67
N THR A 331 -4.15 3.11 6.31
CA THR A 331 -5.15 2.20 6.86
C THR A 331 -4.83 0.74 6.53
N LEU A 332 -4.42 0.43 5.31
CA LEU A 332 -3.97 -0.91 4.92
C LEU A 332 -2.61 -1.24 5.56
N ALA A 333 -1.65 -0.33 5.44
CA ALA A 333 -0.28 -0.53 5.91
C ALA A 333 -0.19 -0.84 7.40
N PHE A 334 -1.05 -0.25 8.25
CA PHE A 334 -0.97 -0.44 9.70
C PHE A 334 -1.94 -1.49 10.26
N ASN A 335 -2.96 -1.89 9.50
CA ASN A 335 -4.01 -2.77 10.00
C ASN A 335 -4.04 -4.13 9.29
N THR A 336 -4.13 -4.13 7.96
CA THR A 336 -4.31 -5.39 7.22
C THR A 336 -2.98 -6.01 6.82
N PHE A 337 -2.04 -5.21 6.31
CA PHE A 337 -0.78 -5.71 5.73
C PHE A 337 0.17 -6.37 6.73
N PRO A 338 0.44 -5.85 7.96
CA PRO A 338 1.49 -6.41 8.82
C PRO A 338 1.26 -7.86 9.22
N ALA A 339 0.01 -8.27 9.37
CA ALA A 339 -0.32 -9.64 9.76
C ALA A 339 -0.50 -10.61 8.59
N THR A 340 -0.17 -10.20 7.36
CA THR A 340 -0.02 -11.13 6.24
C THR A 340 1.19 -12.04 6.40
N PHE A 341 2.13 -11.70 7.29
CA PHE A 341 3.33 -12.47 7.60
C PHE A 341 3.24 -13.15 8.95
N ASP A 342 3.98 -14.27 9.08
CA ASP A 342 4.21 -14.84 10.39
C ASP A 342 4.91 -13.83 11.32
N PRO A 343 4.66 -13.86 12.64
CA PRO A 343 5.18 -12.86 13.56
C PRO A 343 6.66 -13.07 13.94
N PHE A 344 7.29 -14.17 13.52
CA PHE A 344 8.63 -14.57 14.00
C PHE A 344 9.73 -13.98 13.12
N VAL A 345 9.75 -14.37 11.84
CA VAL A 345 10.84 -14.02 10.91
C VAL A 345 10.34 -13.60 9.54
N ALA A 346 9.03 -13.47 9.35
CA ALA A 346 8.39 -13.13 8.08
C ALA A 346 8.81 -14.08 6.93
N ARG A 347 9.01 -15.37 7.23
CA ARG A 347 9.38 -16.42 6.25
C ARG A 347 8.20 -17.00 5.51
N THR A 348 7.00 -16.76 6.01
CA THR A 348 5.76 -17.30 5.48
C THR A 348 4.70 -16.21 5.41
N THR A 349 3.79 -16.36 4.47
CA THR A 349 2.63 -15.48 4.30
C THR A 349 1.38 -16.33 4.16
N HIS A 350 0.23 -15.70 4.20
CA HIS A 350 -1.02 -16.33 3.83
C HIS A 350 -1.68 -15.59 2.67
N TYR A 351 -2.53 -16.30 1.94
CA TYR A 351 -3.19 -15.73 0.76
C TYR A 351 -4.25 -14.71 1.11
N ILE A 352 -5.07 -15.02 2.12
CA ILE A 352 -6.27 -14.26 2.47
C ILE A 352 -6.17 -13.71 3.88
N THR A 353 -6.46 -12.41 4.04
CA THR A 353 -6.59 -11.73 5.33
C THR A 353 -8.05 -11.43 5.62
N CYS A 354 -8.61 -11.98 6.71
CA CYS A 354 -9.98 -11.71 7.16
C CYS A 354 -9.98 -10.65 8.29
N ALA A 355 -11.07 -9.88 8.39
CA ALA A 355 -11.28 -8.95 9.50
C ALA A 355 -11.82 -9.64 10.76
N ASN A 356 -12.55 -10.75 10.59
CA ASN A 356 -13.00 -11.64 11.67
C ASN A 356 -12.63 -13.08 11.34
N CYS A 357 -11.67 -13.66 12.08
CA CYS A 357 -11.17 -15.02 11.88
C CYS A 357 -10.58 -15.56 13.20
N ILE A 358 -10.90 -16.79 13.55
CA ILE A 358 -10.46 -17.45 14.79
C ILE A 358 -9.52 -18.64 14.57
N GLN A 359 -9.23 -18.96 13.32
CA GLN A 359 -8.33 -20.05 12.94
C GLN A 359 -7.75 -19.81 11.56
N LEU A 360 -6.44 -19.99 11.41
CA LEU A 360 -5.73 -20.02 10.15
C LEU A 360 -5.21 -21.44 9.92
N ASP A 361 -5.69 -22.13 8.90
CA ASP A 361 -5.37 -23.53 8.64
C ASP A 361 -5.46 -23.91 7.15
N ASP A 362 -5.16 -25.17 6.83
CA ASP A 362 -5.21 -25.75 5.49
C ASP A 362 -6.56 -26.41 5.13
N GLN A 363 -7.53 -26.35 6.01
CA GLN A 363 -8.78 -27.05 5.76
C GLN A 363 -9.65 -26.30 4.76
N VAL A 364 -10.22 -27.03 3.82
CA VAL A 364 -11.28 -26.51 2.94
C VAL A 364 -12.47 -26.08 3.79
N LYS A 365 -12.88 -24.83 3.66
CA LYS A 365 -13.98 -24.26 4.46
C LYS A 365 -15.33 -24.64 3.86
N SER A 366 -16.30 -24.88 4.74
CA SER A 366 -17.68 -25.21 4.37
C SER A 366 -18.35 -24.03 3.62
N GLN A 367 -19.43 -24.35 2.92
CA GLN A 367 -20.29 -23.37 2.27
C GLN A 367 -19.57 -22.44 1.26
N GLN A 368 -18.46 -22.90 0.70
CA GLN A 368 -17.66 -22.07 -0.21
C GLN A 368 -17.30 -20.72 0.40
N GLN A 369 -16.87 -20.71 1.66
CA GLN A 369 -16.46 -19.50 2.39
C GLN A 369 -15.49 -18.68 1.57
N PHE A 370 -14.53 -19.32 0.90
CA PHE A 370 -13.60 -18.73 -0.02
C PHE A 370 -13.74 -19.33 -1.42
N GLU A 371 -13.46 -18.56 -2.45
CA GLU A 371 -13.59 -18.99 -3.84
C GLU A 371 -12.59 -20.09 -4.17
N ASN A 372 -11.32 -19.85 -3.89
CA ASN A 372 -10.24 -20.84 -4.06
C ASN A 372 -9.99 -21.59 -2.75
N ASN A 373 -10.82 -22.45 -2.35
CA ASN A 373 -10.86 -23.07 -1.03
C ASN A 373 -9.76 -24.13 -0.83
N PHE A 374 -8.48 -23.72 -0.92
CA PHE A 374 -7.29 -24.57 -0.72
C PHE A 374 -6.27 -23.86 0.17
N ALA A 375 -5.81 -24.41 1.26
CA ALA A 375 -4.68 -24.00 2.11
C ALA A 375 -4.41 -22.46 2.23
N MET A 376 -5.47 -21.66 2.12
CA MET A 376 -5.35 -20.22 1.83
C MET A 376 -5.11 -19.40 3.09
N LEU A 377 -5.47 -19.91 4.24
CA LEU A 377 -5.35 -19.20 5.50
C LEU A 377 -4.09 -19.54 6.27
N SER A 378 -3.56 -20.77 6.14
CA SER A 378 -2.34 -21.15 6.87
C SER A 378 -1.13 -20.33 6.43
N TYR A 379 -0.18 -20.12 7.33
CA TYR A 379 1.09 -19.48 7.01
C TYR A 379 2.01 -20.47 6.30
N LYS A 380 2.32 -20.21 5.04
CA LYS A 380 3.21 -21.01 4.18
C LYS A 380 4.08 -20.10 3.30
N PRO A 381 5.18 -20.61 2.73
CA PRO A 381 5.82 -19.93 1.60
C PRO A 381 4.85 -19.73 0.40
N GLY A 382 3.92 -20.66 0.18
CA GLY A 382 2.80 -20.53 -0.77
C GLY A 382 3.15 -20.55 -2.25
N ILE A 383 4.39 -20.92 -2.62
CA ILE A 383 4.97 -20.78 -3.96
C ILE A 383 4.13 -21.45 -5.04
N HIS A 384 3.57 -22.63 -4.76
CA HIS A 384 2.81 -23.43 -5.72
C HIS A 384 1.29 -23.35 -5.51
N GLN A 385 0.84 -22.93 -4.32
CA GLN A 385 -0.57 -22.88 -3.97
C GLN A 385 -1.22 -21.57 -4.46
N TYR A 386 -0.58 -20.43 -4.19
CA TYR A 386 -1.08 -19.09 -4.55
C TYR A 386 0.08 -18.21 -5.04
N ARG A 387 0.66 -18.62 -6.14
CA ARG A 387 1.91 -18.15 -6.77
C ARG A 387 2.12 -16.63 -6.76
N CYS A 388 1.07 -15.83 -6.97
CA CYS A 388 1.17 -14.38 -7.04
C CYS A 388 1.58 -13.75 -5.69
N CYS A 389 0.91 -14.07 -4.57
CA CYS A 389 1.09 -13.38 -3.30
C CYS A 389 2.49 -13.48 -2.70
N PRO A 390 3.16 -14.67 -2.63
CA PRO A 390 4.52 -14.74 -2.10
C PRO A 390 5.54 -13.99 -2.97
N HIS A 391 5.27 -13.80 -4.26
CA HIS A 391 6.14 -13.02 -5.13
C HIS A 391 5.80 -11.52 -5.11
N ASN A 392 4.52 -11.14 -4.93
CA ASN A 392 4.07 -9.76 -5.05
C ASN A 392 4.13 -8.95 -3.74
N HIS A 393 3.94 -9.59 -2.57
CA HIS A 393 3.85 -8.89 -1.28
C HIS A 393 5.05 -7.98 -0.98
N GLY A 394 6.22 -8.32 -1.55
CA GLY A 394 7.50 -7.70 -1.23
C GLY A 394 7.58 -6.20 -1.53
N MET A 395 6.73 -5.67 -2.39
CA MET A 395 6.73 -4.23 -2.71
C MET A 395 6.11 -3.35 -1.61
N GLY A 396 5.27 -3.89 -0.72
CA GLY A 396 4.46 -3.09 0.18
C GLY A 396 5.26 -2.12 1.05
N TRP A 397 6.26 -2.57 1.79
CA TRP A 397 7.07 -1.68 2.63
C TRP A 397 8.07 -0.83 1.88
N PRO A 398 8.81 -1.34 0.85
CA PRO A 398 9.69 -0.49 0.05
C PRO A 398 8.95 0.68 -0.58
N TYR A 399 7.80 0.46 -1.22
CA TYR A 399 7.03 1.53 -1.85
C TYR A 399 6.46 2.52 -0.83
N TYR A 400 5.94 2.02 0.31
CA TYR A 400 5.53 2.88 1.41
C TYR A 400 6.66 3.80 1.89
N ALA A 401 7.89 3.28 2.00
CA ALA A 401 9.06 4.05 2.41
C ALA A 401 9.41 5.15 1.39
N GLU A 402 9.35 4.83 0.10
CA GLU A 402 9.66 5.77 -0.99
C GLU A 402 8.60 6.87 -1.17
N GLU A 403 7.38 6.65 -0.68
CA GLU A 403 6.28 7.62 -0.74
C GLU A 403 6.06 8.37 0.59
N ALA A 404 6.91 8.13 1.61
CA ALA A 404 6.86 8.86 2.88
C ALA A 404 7.07 10.36 2.66
N TRP A 405 7.96 10.72 1.75
CA TRP A 405 8.24 12.09 1.34
C TRP A 405 8.09 12.26 -0.17
N LEU A 406 7.48 13.36 -0.57
CA LEU A 406 7.27 13.71 -1.97
C LEU A 406 7.87 15.10 -2.26
N ALA A 407 8.42 15.27 -3.46
CA ALA A 407 8.71 16.59 -3.96
C ALA A 407 7.42 17.30 -4.39
N THR A 408 7.37 18.62 -4.23
CA THR A 408 6.22 19.43 -4.66
C THR A 408 6.52 20.17 -5.96
N TYR A 409 5.48 20.51 -6.69
CA TYR A 409 5.58 21.20 -7.98
C TYR A 409 6.29 22.59 -7.90
N ASP A 410 6.34 23.17 -6.71
CA ASP A 410 6.90 24.50 -6.44
C ASP A 410 8.25 24.45 -5.71
N GLY A 411 8.98 23.34 -5.85
CA GLY A 411 10.34 23.18 -5.32
C GLY A 411 10.42 22.97 -3.81
N GLY A 412 9.32 22.55 -3.17
CA GLY A 412 9.25 22.17 -1.76
C GLY A 412 9.22 20.67 -1.53
N LEU A 413 8.85 20.27 -0.32
CA LEU A 413 8.67 18.87 0.11
C LEU A 413 7.35 18.68 0.81
N CYS A 414 6.80 17.46 0.71
CA CYS A 414 5.60 17.03 1.40
C CYS A 414 5.89 15.78 2.24
N ALA A 415 5.63 15.84 3.56
CA ALA A 415 5.53 14.64 4.41
C ALA A 415 4.14 14.01 4.17
N SER A 416 4.10 12.97 3.33
CA SER A 416 2.88 12.32 2.84
C SER A 416 2.44 11.16 3.72
N LEU A 417 3.36 10.27 4.08
CA LEU A 417 3.14 9.11 4.95
C LEU A 417 4.10 9.21 6.13
N TYR A 418 3.55 9.37 7.33
CA TYR A 418 4.40 9.62 8.50
C TYR A 418 5.10 8.36 9.00
N VAL A 419 6.43 8.45 9.11
CA VAL A 419 7.28 7.39 9.65
C VAL A 419 8.67 7.94 9.95
N SER A 420 9.32 7.43 10.99
CA SER A 420 10.72 7.80 11.25
C SER A 420 11.60 7.55 10.02
N SER A 421 12.20 8.62 9.51
CA SER A 421 12.98 8.61 8.27
C SER A 421 13.93 9.80 8.20
N GLU A 422 14.91 9.71 7.30
CA GLU A 422 15.75 10.83 6.88
C GLU A 422 15.56 11.04 5.39
N VAL A 423 15.13 12.23 4.97
CA VAL A 423 15.01 12.58 3.56
C VAL A 423 16.09 13.56 3.16
N THR A 424 16.81 13.25 2.08
CA THR A 424 17.78 14.16 1.45
C THR A 424 17.30 14.52 0.05
N ALA A 425 17.04 15.83 -0.18
CA ALA A 425 16.43 16.30 -1.41
C ALA A 425 16.86 17.72 -1.78
N LEU A 426 16.72 18.07 -3.08
CA LEU A 426 16.86 19.42 -3.58
C LEU A 426 15.58 20.23 -3.32
N VAL A 427 15.70 21.44 -2.81
CA VAL A 427 14.58 22.35 -2.53
C VAL A 427 14.90 23.78 -2.88
N GLY A 428 13.87 24.62 -2.99
CA GLY A 428 14.00 26.06 -3.23
C GLY A 428 14.05 26.42 -4.71
N PRO A 429 14.29 27.70 -5.05
CA PRO A 429 14.30 28.19 -6.42
C PRO A 429 15.58 27.84 -7.18
N ASN A 430 15.55 28.03 -8.51
CA ASN A 430 16.67 27.80 -9.44
C ASN A 430 17.22 26.37 -9.40
N ASP A 431 18.54 26.21 -9.20
CA ASP A 431 19.19 24.89 -9.12
C ASP A 431 18.94 24.16 -7.79
N GLY A 432 18.27 24.83 -6.85
CA GLY A 432 17.97 24.30 -5.53
C GLY A 432 19.19 24.13 -4.63
N ILE A 433 18.91 23.76 -3.38
CA ILE A 433 19.94 23.39 -2.41
C ILE A 433 19.57 22.03 -1.85
N GLN A 434 20.53 21.14 -1.75
CA GLN A 434 20.35 19.86 -1.10
C GLN A 434 20.19 20.07 0.41
N VAL A 435 19.09 19.59 0.96
CA VAL A 435 18.77 19.63 2.39
C VAL A 435 18.52 18.23 2.91
N THR A 436 18.73 18.04 4.21
CA THR A 436 18.33 16.82 4.91
C THR A 436 17.32 17.18 5.99
N ILE A 437 16.21 16.44 6.04
CA ILE A 437 15.21 16.55 7.10
C ILE A 437 15.09 15.19 7.78
N ILE A 438 15.29 15.16 9.11
CA ILE A 438 15.15 13.97 9.94
C ILE A 438 13.77 14.02 10.57
N GLU A 439 12.93 13.02 10.29
CA GLU A 439 11.63 12.82 10.88
C GLU A 439 11.74 11.78 12.02
N GLU A 440 11.47 12.23 13.23
CA GLU A 440 11.47 11.40 14.44
C GLU A 440 10.04 11.23 14.95
N THR A 441 9.53 9.99 14.96
CA THR A 441 8.16 9.71 15.42
C THR A 441 7.97 8.24 15.81
N ASP A 442 7.00 7.99 16.68
CA ASP A 442 6.43 6.66 16.96
C ASP A 442 5.08 6.43 16.28
N TYR A 443 4.75 7.27 15.27
CA TYR A 443 3.56 7.09 14.46
C TYR A 443 3.54 5.68 13.81
N PRO A 444 2.42 4.97 13.77
CA PRO A 444 1.03 5.36 14.08
C PRO A 444 0.63 5.21 15.56
N PHE A 445 1.52 4.80 16.45
CA PHE A 445 1.21 4.53 17.87
C PHE A 445 1.22 5.78 18.74
N ASP A 446 1.86 6.84 18.28
CA ASP A 446 1.87 8.18 18.89
C ASP A 446 1.61 9.23 17.80
N GLY A 447 1.00 10.36 18.19
CA GLY A 447 0.69 11.46 17.28
C GLY A 447 1.74 12.57 17.25
N ASN A 448 2.87 12.41 17.95
CA ASN A 448 3.94 13.39 17.95
C ASN A 448 4.95 13.09 16.82
N ILE A 449 5.23 14.11 16.00
CA ILE A 449 6.14 14.03 14.86
C ILE A 449 7.07 15.22 14.95
N GLN A 450 8.37 14.99 14.91
CA GLN A 450 9.38 16.03 14.94
C GLN A 450 10.23 16.00 13.68
N PHE A 451 10.44 17.16 13.10
CA PHE A 451 11.27 17.37 11.91
C PHE A 451 12.47 18.23 12.26
N ARG A 452 13.67 17.71 12.10
CA ARG A 452 14.92 18.41 12.34
C ARG A 452 15.61 18.71 11.01
N PHE A 453 15.93 19.97 10.78
CA PHE A 453 16.51 20.44 9.54
C PHE A 453 18.02 20.50 9.60
N GLN A 454 18.69 19.87 8.65
CA GLN A 454 20.13 19.98 8.41
C GLN A 454 20.35 20.65 7.06
N LEU A 455 20.82 21.88 7.08
CA LEU A 455 20.94 22.74 5.90
C LEU A 455 22.37 23.29 5.79
N PRO A 456 22.99 23.25 4.60
CA PRO A 456 24.31 23.86 4.40
C PRO A 456 24.25 25.40 4.46
N THR A 457 23.12 25.98 4.10
CA THR A 457 22.79 27.41 4.18
C THR A 457 21.31 27.61 4.32
N SER A 458 20.89 28.79 4.78
CA SER A 458 19.46 29.10 4.88
C SER A 458 18.81 29.13 3.49
N ILE A 459 17.62 28.54 3.37
CA ILE A 459 16.88 28.48 2.11
C ILE A 459 15.38 28.61 2.33
N GLN A 460 14.71 29.32 1.42
CA GLN A 460 13.26 29.43 1.43
C GLN A 460 12.63 28.34 0.56
N PHE A 461 11.75 27.55 1.16
CA PHE A 461 10.89 26.61 0.45
C PHE A 461 9.65 26.31 1.28
N LYS A 462 8.63 25.74 0.61
CA LYS A 462 7.40 25.30 1.26
C LYS A 462 7.52 23.87 1.74
N LEU A 463 7.11 23.64 2.99
CA LEU A 463 6.92 22.32 3.55
C LEU A 463 5.43 22.04 3.70
N TYR A 464 4.99 20.93 3.17
CA TYR A 464 3.61 20.47 3.21
C TYR A 464 3.50 19.34 4.22
N LEU A 465 2.67 19.51 5.25
CA LEU A 465 2.40 18.49 6.26
C LEU A 465 0.96 18.02 6.14
N ARG A 466 0.74 16.74 5.90
CA ARG A 466 -0.59 16.16 5.81
C ARG A 466 -1.25 16.11 7.18
N ILE A 467 -2.50 16.58 7.27
CA ILE A 467 -3.37 16.38 8.43
C ILE A 467 -4.36 15.27 8.08
N PRO A 468 -4.23 14.07 8.67
CA PRO A 468 -5.06 12.93 8.32
C PRO A 468 -6.55 13.18 8.59
N TYR A 469 -7.41 12.55 7.79
CA TYR A 469 -8.87 12.64 7.91
C TYR A 469 -9.40 12.22 9.30
N TRP A 470 -8.72 11.30 9.98
CA TRP A 470 -9.09 10.85 11.31
C TRP A 470 -8.79 11.88 12.41
N CYS A 471 -7.93 12.86 12.18
CA CYS A 471 -7.58 13.91 13.14
C CYS A 471 -8.72 14.94 13.20
N LYS A 472 -9.60 14.79 14.18
CA LYS A 472 -10.80 15.65 14.35
C LYS A 472 -10.62 16.75 15.38
N GLN A 473 -9.51 16.75 16.11
CA GLN A 473 -9.13 17.81 17.03
C GLN A 473 -8.07 18.70 16.38
N ALA A 474 -7.88 19.91 16.93
CA ALA A 474 -6.89 20.84 16.41
C ALA A 474 -5.47 20.23 16.49
N PRO A 475 -4.77 20.06 15.36
CA PRO A 475 -3.36 19.71 15.37
C PRO A 475 -2.55 20.88 15.96
N ILE A 476 -1.44 20.57 16.61
CA ILE A 476 -0.55 21.61 17.13
C ILE A 476 0.75 21.60 16.32
N LEU A 477 1.05 22.72 15.68
CA LEU A 477 2.32 22.93 15.00
C LEU A 477 3.17 23.93 15.79
N SER A 478 4.39 23.58 16.10
CA SER A 478 5.34 24.50 16.74
C SER A 478 6.70 24.45 16.07
N LEU A 479 7.40 25.58 16.10
CA LEU A 479 8.76 25.74 15.60
C LEU A 479 9.67 26.21 16.72
N ASN A 480 10.73 25.47 17.01
CA ASN A 480 11.67 25.78 18.06
C ASN A 480 10.97 26.07 19.41
N GLY A 481 9.89 25.31 19.69
CA GLY A 481 9.07 25.43 20.90
C GLY A 481 7.97 26.52 20.86
N ASN A 482 7.91 27.35 19.80
CA ASN A 482 6.86 28.36 19.67
C ASN A 482 5.70 27.86 18.81
N ILE A 483 4.48 27.96 19.31
CA ILE A 483 3.27 27.50 18.58
C ILE A 483 3.05 28.43 17.37
N LEU A 484 2.91 27.80 16.19
CA LEU A 484 2.62 28.46 14.92
C LEU A 484 1.17 28.28 14.49
N PHE A 485 0.57 27.12 14.81
CA PHE A 485 -0.79 26.76 14.42
C PHE A 485 -1.40 25.86 15.49
N ASN A 486 -2.67 26.13 15.83
CA ASN A 486 -3.46 25.31 16.76
C ASN A 486 -4.97 25.56 16.49
N GLU A 487 -5.42 25.24 15.29
CA GLU A 487 -6.81 25.42 14.90
C GLU A 487 -7.35 24.12 14.29
N ILE A 488 -8.68 23.94 14.34
CA ILE A 488 -9.32 22.78 13.72
C ILE A 488 -9.23 22.92 12.20
N THR A 489 -8.67 21.91 11.55
CA THR A 489 -8.59 21.84 10.09
C THR A 489 -9.92 21.35 9.48
N PRO A 490 -10.19 21.61 8.20
CA PRO A 490 -11.37 21.09 7.51
C PRO A 490 -11.49 19.55 7.63
N ASN A 491 -12.71 19.07 7.70
CA ASN A 491 -13.06 17.69 8.03
C ASN A 491 -12.62 16.61 7.01
N ASN A 492 -12.06 16.98 5.86
CA ASN A 492 -11.81 16.07 4.73
C ASN A 492 -10.32 15.69 4.54
N GLY A 493 -9.53 15.74 5.61
CA GLY A 493 -8.09 15.74 5.45
C GLY A 493 -7.62 17.11 4.93
N SER A 494 -6.39 17.47 5.16
CA SER A 494 -5.86 18.75 4.70
C SER A 494 -4.35 18.73 4.74
N TYR A 495 -3.75 19.82 4.23
CA TYR A 495 -2.31 20.06 4.39
C TYR A 495 -2.10 21.39 5.09
N LEU A 496 -1.13 21.42 6.00
CA LEU A 496 -0.50 22.64 6.48
C LEU A 496 0.66 22.96 5.56
N ILE A 497 0.63 24.11 4.92
CA ILE A 497 1.71 24.61 4.06
C ILE A 497 2.47 25.67 4.84
N ILE A 498 3.75 25.40 5.13
CA ILE A 498 4.64 26.29 5.85
C ILE A 498 5.64 26.89 4.84
N ASP A 499 5.43 28.17 4.50
CA ASP A 499 6.35 28.91 3.61
C ASP A 499 7.25 29.83 4.45
N ARG A 500 8.54 29.50 4.48
CA ARG A 500 9.52 30.28 5.25
C ARG A 500 10.97 30.09 4.77
N LEU A 501 11.82 31.01 5.22
CA LEU A 501 13.27 30.83 5.21
C LEU A 501 13.66 29.87 6.33
N TRP A 502 14.05 28.62 5.99
CA TRP A 502 14.52 27.61 6.92
C TRP A 502 16.01 27.86 7.24
N ILE A 503 16.38 27.59 8.49
CA ILE A 503 17.78 27.70 8.94
C ILE A 503 18.23 26.37 9.55
N ASN A 504 19.53 26.14 9.50
CA ASN A 504 20.11 24.91 10.04
C ASN A 504 19.76 24.72 11.53
N ASN A 505 19.41 23.48 11.91
CA ASN A 505 18.95 23.10 13.24
C ASN A 505 17.55 23.63 13.63
N ASP A 506 16.76 24.16 12.71
CA ASP A 506 15.32 24.35 13.00
C ASP A 506 14.69 23.01 13.40
N VAL A 507 13.81 23.07 14.40
CA VAL A 507 13.02 21.92 14.88
C VAL A 507 11.54 22.26 14.76
N LEU A 508 10.87 21.62 13.83
CA LEU A 508 9.42 21.71 13.63
C LEU A 508 8.76 20.51 14.30
N SER A 509 7.74 20.75 15.12
CA SER A 509 7.00 19.68 15.78
C SER A 509 5.52 19.76 15.40
N LEU A 510 4.96 18.63 14.95
CA LEU A 510 3.54 18.45 14.68
C LEU A 510 2.96 17.44 15.67
N THR A 511 1.93 17.82 16.40
CA THR A 511 1.15 16.91 17.23
C THR A 511 -0.23 16.70 16.60
N LEU A 512 -0.54 15.47 16.25
CA LEU A 512 -1.83 15.00 15.75
C LEU A 512 -2.60 14.33 16.91
N PRO A 513 -3.61 14.98 17.50
CA PRO A 513 -4.34 14.41 18.62
C PRO A 513 -5.05 13.12 18.23
N LEU A 514 -4.62 12.01 18.82
CA LEU A 514 -5.25 10.70 18.62
C LEU A 514 -6.50 10.61 19.50
N SER A 515 -7.60 10.15 18.93
CA SER A 515 -8.86 9.95 19.64
C SER A 515 -9.49 8.60 19.30
N LEU A 516 -10.16 8.00 20.30
CA LEU A 516 -10.94 6.78 20.08
C LEU A 516 -12.20 7.10 19.27
N ARG A 517 -12.47 6.29 18.25
CA ARG A 517 -13.64 6.42 17.39
C ARG A 517 -14.33 5.08 17.25
N ILE A 518 -15.66 5.11 17.27
CA ILE A 518 -16.52 3.95 17.03
C ILE A 518 -17.18 4.16 15.66
N LYS A 519 -17.10 3.18 14.78
CA LYS A 519 -17.81 3.16 13.51
C LYS A 519 -18.82 2.03 13.47
N THR A 520 -20.05 2.35 13.12
CA THR A 520 -21.12 1.37 12.89
C THR A 520 -21.16 0.94 11.44
N TRP A 521 -21.27 -0.35 11.20
CA TRP A 521 -21.35 -0.98 9.90
C TRP A 521 -22.75 -1.49 9.64
N ILE A 522 -23.57 -0.65 9.01
CA ILE A 522 -25.01 -0.89 8.83
C ILE A 522 -25.27 -2.17 8.03
N SER A 523 -24.51 -2.38 6.94
CA SER A 523 -24.66 -3.55 6.07
C SER A 523 -24.19 -4.86 6.73
N ASN A 524 -23.45 -4.79 7.85
CA ASN A 524 -22.98 -5.93 8.61
C ASN A 524 -23.60 -5.94 10.01
N SER A 525 -24.93 -6.13 10.07
CA SER A 525 -25.71 -6.33 11.29
C SER A 525 -25.60 -5.20 12.32
N ASN A 526 -25.38 -3.94 11.88
CA ASN A 526 -25.08 -2.80 12.74
C ASN A 526 -23.92 -3.07 13.72
N SER A 527 -22.97 -3.92 13.34
CA SER A 527 -21.77 -4.18 14.14
C SER A 527 -20.91 -2.94 14.27
N VAL A 528 -20.04 -2.90 15.26
CA VAL A 528 -19.15 -1.77 15.51
C VAL A 528 -17.68 -2.18 15.40
N SER A 529 -16.84 -1.26 14.94
CA SER A 529 -15.39 -1.36 15.03
C SER A 529 -14.81 -0.16 15.74
N LEU A 530 -13.64 -0.33 16.33
CA LEU A 530 -12.95 0.67 17.13
C LEU A 530 -11.64 1.08 16.45
N SER A 531 -11.36 2.38 16.44
CA SER A 531 -10.09 2.90 15.93
C SER A 531 -9.54 4.02 16.81
N TYR A 532 -8.22 4.16 16.82
CA TYR A 532 -7.47 5.20 17.55
C TYR A 532 -6.41 5.78 16.60
N GLY A 533 -6.61 7.01 16.15
CA GLY A 533 -5.86 7.51 15.01
C GLY A 533 -6.07 6.62 13.78
N PRO A 534 -5.01 6.21 13.07
CA PRO A 534 -5.13 5.31 11.90
C PRO A 534 -5.30 3.83 12.27
N LEU A 535 -5.09 3.47 13.54
CA LEU A 535 -5.12 2.09 14.00
C LEU A 535 -6.55 1.61 14.25
N THR A 536 -6.90 0.45 13.70
CA THR A 536 -8.09 -0.33 14.04
C THR A 536 -7.73 -1.33 15.14
N PHE A 537 -8.68 -1.63 16.03
CA PHE A 537 -8.50 -2.62 17.09
C PHE A 537 -9.16 -3.95 16.79
N SER A 538 -8.50 -5.02 17.19
CA SER A 538 -8.97 -6.39 17.20
C SER A 538 -8.95 -6.94 18.62
N LEU A 539 -9.83 -7.89 18.93
CA LEU A 539 -9.71 -8.66 20.17
C LEU A 539 -8.34 -9.35 20.23
N GLY A 540 -7.67 -9.26 21.36
CA GLY A 540 -6.44 -9.99 21.65
C GLY A 540 -6.77 -11.48 21.93
N ILE A 541 -6.91 -12.26 20.87
CA ILE A 541 -7.16 -13.70 20.95
C ILE A 541 -5.82 -14.41 21.23
N SER A 542 -5.78 -15.28 22.26
CA SER A 542 -4.59 -16.10 22.49
C SER A 542 -4.37 -17.06 21.31
N GLU A 543 -3.20 -16.98 20.69
CA GLU A 543 -2.81 -17.72 19.50
C GLU A 543 -1.90 -18.91 19.85
N GLN A 544 -2.18 -20.07 19.28
CA GLN A 544 -1.26 -21.20 19.29
C GLN A 544 -0.84 -21.51 17.87
N TYR A 545 0.46 -21.48 17.62
CA TYR A 545 1.08 -21.84 16.35
C TYR A 545 1.45 -23.33 16.39
N ASN A 546 0.85 -24.10 15.49
CA ASN A 546 1.16 -25.51 15.31
C ASN A 546 1.91 -25.66 13.98
N ARG A 547 3.11 -26.24 14.01
CA ARG A 547 3.82 -26.57 12.79
C ARG A 547 3.13 -27.75 12.10
N ILE A 548 2.72 -27.53 10.84
CA ILE A 548 2.00 -28.53 10.03
C ILE A 548 2.87 -29.08 8.90
N GLY A 549 3.99 -28.42 8.57
CA GLY A 549 4.88 -28.84 7.49
C GLY A 549 6.11 -27.95 7.35
N GLY A 550 6.66 -27.95 6.15
CA GLY A 550 7.82 -27.16 5.76
C GLY A 550 9.15 -27.64 6.36
N THR A 551 10.20 -26.87 6.12
CA THR A 551 11.55 -27.07 6.69
C THR A 551 11.78 -26.18 7.91
N ASP A 552 12.92 -26.31 8.58
CA ASP A 552 13.25 -25.44 9.72
C ASP A 552 13.49 -23.99 9.28
N ASP A 553 14.00 -23.77 8.08
CA ASP A 553 14.18 -22.45 7.48
C ASP A 553 12.86 -21.90 6.90
N TRP A 554 11.95 -22.76 6.46
CA TRP A 554 10.69 -22.44 5.81
C TRP A 554 9.53 -23.21 6.45
N PRO A 555 9.19 -22.90 7.71
CA PRO A 555 8.15 -23.61 8.44
C PRO A 555 6.76 -23.27 7.90
N GLU A 556 5.83 -24.22 8.03
CA GLU A 556 4.41 -24.00 7.74
C GLU A 556 3.61 -24.09 9.03
N PHE A 557 2.70 -23.14 9.25
CA PHE A 557 1.93 -23.05 10.49
C PHE A 557 0.45 -22.96 10.24
N GLU A 558 -0.32 -23.67 11.07
CA GLU A 558 -1.68 -23.30 11.41
C GLU A 558 -1.70 -22.48 12.70
N VAL A 559 -2.67 -21.60 12.87
CA VAL A 559 -2.87 -20.82 14.08
C VAL A 559 -4.27 -21.04 14.58
N ILE A 560 -4.39 -21.47 15.84
CA ILE A 560 -5.68 -21.79 16.48
C ILE A 560 -5.91 -20.92 17.72
N SER A 561 -7.19 -20.59 17.94
CA SER A 561 -7.59 -19.83 19.13
C SER A 561 -7.52 -20.68 20.41
N LYS A 562 -6.98 -20.10 21.48
CA LYS A 562 -6.95 -20.68 22.84
C LYS A 562 -7.79 -19.87 23.84
N SER A 563 -8.47 -18.84 23.41
CA SER A 563 -9.35 -18.03 24.24
C SER A 563 -10.72 -17.84 23.61
N ASN A 564 -11.68 -17.40 24.41
CA ASN A 564 -12.99 -17.02 23.92
C ASN A 564 -12.89 -15.82 22.96
N TRP A 565 -13.80 -15.76 21.98
CA TRP A 565 -13.81 -14.74 20.95
C TRP A 565 -15.21 -14.11 20.73
N ASN A 566 -16.28 -14.79 21.13
CA ASN A 566 -17.67 -14.47 20.84
C ASN A 566 -18.26 -13.42 21.80
N TYR A 567 -17.78 -12.20 21.70
CA TYR A 567 -18.16 -11.08 22.55
C TYR A 567 -18.93 -9.99 21.82
N GLY A 568 -19.88 -9.36 22.52
CA GLY A 568 -20.47 -8.09 22.13
C GLY A 568 -20.01 -6.95 23.03
N LEU A 569 -19.82 -5.76 22.48
CA LEU A 569 -19.32 -4.59 23.23
C LEU A 569 -20.45 -3.84 23.94
N ILE A 570 -20.18 -3.39 25.16
CA ILE A 570 -21.05 -2.50 25.93
C ILE A 570 -20.66 -1.06 25.60
N THR A 571 -21.42 -0.42 24.72
CA THR A 571 -21.10 0.92 24.17
C THR A 571 -21.76 2.08 24.91
N THR A 572 -22.52 1.83 25.97
CA THR A 572 -23.30 2.86 26.69
C THR A 572 -22.47 3.76 27.58
N ASN A 573 -21.27 3.32 28.00
CA ASN A 573 -20.35 4.11 28.81
C ASN A 573 -18.90 3.96 28.33
N THR A 574 -18.59 4.55 27.19
CA THR A 574 -17.25 4.48 26.57
C THR A 574 -16.19 5.31 27.31
N ASN A 575 -16.59 6.17 28.27
CA ASN A 575 -15.65 6.92 29.11
C ASN A 575 -14.82 6.03 30.04
N GLU A 576 -15.27 4.79 30.27
CA GLU A 576 -14.55 3.78 31.04
C GLU A 576 -13.51 3.01 30.20
N TRP A 577 -13.47 3.21 28.89
CA TRP A 577 -12.53 2.54 28.03
C TRP A 577 -11.15 3.20 28.11
N LEU A 578 -10.09 2.40 28.28
CA LEU A 578 -8.76 2.88 28.57
C LEU A 578 -7.73 2.47 27.52
N ILE A 579 -7.12 3.46 26.89
CA ILE A 579 -5.89 3.24 26.12
C ILE A 579 -4.73 3.07 27.09
N LYS A 580 -4.05 1.94 27.02
CA LYS A 580 -2.84 1.64 27.79
C LYS A 580 -1.63 1.59 26.87
N ARG A 581 -0.54 2.26 27.28
CA ARG A 581 0.72 2.27 26.54
C ARG A 581 1.76 1.42 27.24
N LYS A 582 2.49 0.61 26.45
CA LYS A 582 3.66 -0.14 26.92
C LYS A 582 4.93 0.61 26.50
N LYS A 583 5.99 0.53 27.30
CA LYS A 583 7.30 1.05 26.90
C LYS A 583 7.88 0.18 25.78
N LYS A 584 8.32 0.80 24.71
CA LYS A 584 9.11 0.12 23.67
C LYS A 584 10.43 -0.36 24.25
N LYS A 585 10.88 -1.55 23.84
CA LYS A 585 12.19 -2.09 24.21
C LYS A 585 13.28 -1.64 23.24
N ASN A 586 12.95 -1.54 21.94
CA ASN A 586 13.88 -1.14 20.87
C ASN A 586 13.09 -0.35 19.80
N SER A 587 13.68 0.68 19.21
CA SER A 587 13.07 1.50 18.17
C SER A 587 12.80 0.74 16.86
N CYS A 588 13.65 -0.23 16.54
CA CYS A 588 13.51 -1.07 15.31
C CYS A 588 12.75 -2.39 15.57
N GLU A 589 12.18 -2.59 16.75
CA GLU A 589 11.39 -3.79 17.04
C GLU A 589 10.10 -3.79 16.21
N ASN A 590 9.71 -4.96 15.70
CA ASN A 590 8.43 -5.11 15.00
C ASN A 590 7.26 -4.79 15.96
N PRO A 591 6.53 -3.69 15.78
CA PRO A 591 5.44 -3.32 16.70
C PRO A 591 4.12 -4.04 16.38
N PHE A 592 4.10 -4.88 15.36
CA PHE A 592 2.92 -5.57 14.87
C PHE A 592 2.90 -7.05 15.30
N THR A 593 3.19 -7.31 16.58
CA THR A 593 3.00 -8.62 17.22
C THR A 593 2.30 -8.43 18.56
N MET A 594 1.67 -9.48 19.08
CA MET A 594 0.95 -9.41 20.35
C MET A 594 1.86 -9.00 21.53
N ASP A 595 3.13 -9.41 21.49
CA ASP A 595 4.08 -9.19 22.58
C ASP A 595 4.68 -7.78 22.55
N THR A 596 4.91 -7.25 21.36
CA THR A 596 5.67 -6.01 21.13
C THR A 596 4.80 -4.80 20.89
N VAL A 597 3.51 -4.99 20.59
CA VAL A 597 2.59 -3.88 20.29
C VAL A 597 2.58 -2.87 21.45
N PRO A 598 2.85 -1.56 21.17
CA PRO A 598 3.12 -0.60 22.21
C PRO A 598 1.86 -0.04 22.89
N LEU A 599 0.68 -0.37 22.41
CA LEU A 599 -0.57 0.08 23.01
C LEU A 599 -1.66 -0.98 22.93
N ASN A 600 -2.60 -0.93 23.87
CA ASN A 600 -3.83 -1.71 23.87
C ASN A 600 -5.01 -0.86 24.36
N LEU A 601 -6.23 -1.36 24.15
CA LEU A 601 -7.48 -0.74 24.57
C LEU A 601 -8.26 -1.72 25.45
N GLU A 602 -8.61 -1.31 26.66
CA GLU A 602 -9.53 -2.06 27.53
C GLU A 602 -10.97 -1.58 27.32
N VAL A 603 -11.87 -2.54 27.08
CA VAL A 603 -13.30 -2.30 26.81
C VAL A 603 -14.18 -3.24 27.64
N ARG A 604 -15.41 -2.82 27.94
CA ARG A 604 -16.42 -3.69 28.56
C ARG A 604 -17.20 -4.45 27.50
N ALA A 605 -17.45 -5.73 27.76
CA ALA A 605 -18.16 -6.62 26.85
C ALA A 605 -18.90 -7.72 27.61
N ARG A 606 -19.78 -8.42 26.90
CA ARG A 606 -20.41 -9.68 27.37
C ARG A 606 -20.25 -10.75 26.32
N ARG A 607 -20.15 -11.99 26.76
CA ARG A 607 -20.18 -13.14 25.85
C ARG A 607 -21.55 -13.30 25.21
N ILE A 608 -21.53 -13.82 23.97
CA ILE A 608 -22.74 -14.16 23.19
C ILE A 608 -22.65 -15.66 22.90
N LEU A 609 -23.21 -16.51 23.78
CA LEU A 609 -23.03 -17.96 23.70
C LEU A 609 -23.65 -18.59 22.45
N GLU A 610 -24.68 -17.96 21.87
CA GLU A 610 -25.31 -18.37 20.65
C GLU A 610 -24.49 -18.08 19.39
N TRP A 611 -23.55 -17.16 19.46
CA TRP A 611 -22.64 -16.89 18.36
C TRP A 611 -21.49 -17.90 18.36
N LYS A 612 -21.60 -18.89 17.47
CA LYS A 612 -20.73 -20.06 17.43
C LYS A 612 -20.01 -20.15 16.11
N ALA A 613 -18.90 -20.86 16.11
CA ALA A 613 -18.24 -21.34 14.90
C ALA A 613 -18.80 -22.71 14.51
N ASP A 614 -18.70 -23.07 13.24
CA ASP A 614 -19.04 -24.40 12.73
C ASP A 614 -17.92 -25.44 13.05
N SER A 615 -18.08 -26.65 12.54
CA SER A 615 -17.11 -27.75 12.74
C SER A 615 -15.75 -27.51 12.06
N GLN A 616 -15.66 -26.51 11.19
CA GLN A 616 -14.43 -26.10 10.49
C GLN A 616 -13.87 -24.78 11.04
N ASN A 617 -14.35 -24.37 12.22
CA ASN A 617 -13.98 -23.12 12.89
C ASN A 617 -14.27 -21.85 12.07
N VAL A 618 -15.19 -21.93 11.11
CA VAL A 618 -15.74 -20.72 10.46
C VAL A 618 -16.77 -20.12 11.42
N ILE A 619 -16.52 -18.89 11.83
CA ILE A 619 -17.43 -18.17 12.75
C ILE A 619 -18.78 -17.91 12.06
N GLY A 620 -19.87 -17.98 12.84
CA GLY A 620 -21.19 -17.62 12.37
C GLY A 620 -21.29 -16.17 11.91
N LEU A 621 -22.31 -15.85 11.15
CA LEU A 621 -22.63 -14.47 10.77
C LEU A 621 -22.69 -13.57 12.02
N LEU A 622 -22.33 -12.31 11.88
CA LEU A 622 -22.47 -11.33 12.96
C LEU A 622 -23.92 -11.29 13.44
N PRO A 623 -24.17 -11.46 14.75
CA PRO A 623 -25.48 -11.25 15.32
C PRO A 623 -25.96 -9.81 15.10
N GLN A 624 -27.25 -9.64 14.85
CA GLN A 624 -27.85 -8.31 14.69
C GLN A 624 -27.71 -7.50 15.97
N SER A 625 -27.07 -6.36 15.89
CA SER A 625 -26.92 -5.44 17.04
C SER A 625 -28.18 -4.59 17.25
N PRO A 626 -28.56 -4.30 18.52
CA PRO A 626 -27.93 -4.80 19.74
C PRO A 626 -28.38 -6.22 20.12
N VAL A 627 -27.50 -7.00 20.76
CA VAL A 627 -27.75 -8.38 21.20
C VAL A 627 -28.10 -8.40 22.70
N HIS A 628 -29.06 -9.20 23.09
CA HIS A 628 -29.33 -9.50 24.50
C HIS A 628 -28.39 -10.62 24.97
N SER A 629 -27.69 -10.41 26.06
CA SER A 629 -26.86 -11.42 26.73
C SER A 629 -27.04 -11.31 28.23
N GLN A 630 -27.20 -12.44 28.92
CA GLN A 630 -27.27 -12.56 30.38
C GLN A 630 -25.91 -12.89 31.01
N GLU A 631 -24.88 -13.07 30.18
CA GLU A 631 -23.53 -13.34 30.67
C GLU A 631 -22.99 -12.13 31.47
N PRO A 632 -22.07 -12.35 32.41
CA PRO A 632 -21.48 -11.26 33.19
C PRO A 632 -20.67 -10.30 32.32
N ASP A 633 -20.54 -9.07 32.81
CA ASP A 633 -19.64 -8.10 32.21
C ASP A 633 -18.18 -8.52 32.37
N GLU A 634 -17.43 -8.48 31.30
CA GLU A 634 -15.98 -8.75 31.27
C GLU A 634 -15.23 -7.54 30.74
N ILE A 635 -13.97 -7.39 31.13
CA ILE A 635 -13.05 -6.43 30.53
C ILE A 635 -12.19 -7.16 29.51
N LEU A 636 -12.28 -6.75 28.27
CA LEU A 636 -11.47 -7.29 27.17
C LEU A 636 -10.30 -6.39 26.86
N THR A 637 -9.19 -7.01 26.50
CA THR A 637 -8.03 -6.31 25.91
C THR A 637 -8.11 -6.41 24.39
N LEU A 638 -8.20 -5.26 23.73
CA LEU A 638 -8.08 -5.13 22.29
C LEU A 638 -6.68 -4.62 21.97
N ILE A 639 -6.14 -5.10 20.85
CA ILE A 639 -4.83 -4.71 20.31
C ILE A 639 -4.98 -4.16 18.89
N PRO A 640 -4.04 -3.35 18.38
CA PRO A 640 -4.03 -2.97 16.97
C PRO A 640 -4.14 -4.18 16.04
N MET A 641 -5.01 -4.08 15.05
CA MET A 641 -5.35 -5.16 14.11
C MET A 641 -4.12 -5.75 13.41
N GLY A 642 -3.12 -4.90 13.07
CA GLY A 642 -1.89 -5.35 12.45
C GLY A 642 -1.03 -6.27 13.35
N ALA A 643 -1.27 -6.27 14.66
CA ALA A 643 -0.58 -7.14 15.60
C ALA A 643 -1.31 -8.48 15.85
N ALA A 644 -2.56 -8.62 15.43
CA ALA A 644 -3.39 -9.80 15.61
C ALA A 644 -3.39 -10.67 14.35
N ARG A 645 -3.06 -11.95 14.45
CA ARG A 645 -3.21 -12.93 13.36
C ARG A 645 -4.61 -13.53 13.36
N LEU A 646 -5.08 -13.98 14.53
CA LEU A 646 -6.49 -14.26 14.74
C LEU A 646 -7.21 -12.95 15.10
N ARG A 647 -8.33 -12.69 14.46
CA ARG A 647 -8.94 -11.35 14.50
C ARG A 647 -10.42 -11.38 14.81
N MET A 648 -10.84 -10.42 15.63
CA MET A 648 -12.21 -9.98 15.77
C MET A 648 -12.19 -8.45 15.81
N THR A 649 -12.50 -7.80 14.71
CA THR A 649 -12.47 -6.34 14.55
C THR A 649 -13.85 -5.73 14.44
N SER A 650 -14.84 -6.54 14.04
CA SER A 650 -16.24 -6.14 13.96
C SER A 650 -17.02 -6.89 15.04
N PHE A 651 -17.65 -6.13 15.94
CA PHE A 651 -18.32 -6.65 17.12
C PHE A 651 -19.81 -6.32 17.11
N PRO A 652 -20.69 -7.24 17.52
CA PRO A 652 -22.03 -6.87 17.94
C PRO A 652 -22.00 -5.92 19.14
N THR A 653 -23.04 -5.11 19.32
CA THR A 653 -23.24 -4.34 20.57
C THR A 653 -24.20 -5.09 21.49
N ILE A 654 -24.05 -4.88 22.80
CA ILE A 654 -24.92 -5.47 23.82
C ILE A 654 -26.08 -4.51 24.13
N ALA A 655 -27.29 -5.06 24.16
CA ALA A 655 -28.47 -4.34 24.65
C ALA A 655 -28.34 -4.05 26.15
N GLN A 656 -28.93 -2.93 26.57
CA GLN A 656 -29.00 -2.53 27.97
C GLN A 656 -29.85 -3.48 28.78
#